data_b84a9c7533c80a490d81ef8e172fcb35
#
_entry.id   b84a9c7533c80a490d81ef8e172fcb35
#
_cell.length_a   1.000
_cell.length_b   1.000
_cell.length_c   1.000
_cell.angle_alpha   90.00
_cell.angle_beta   90.00
_cell.angle_gamma   90.00
#
_symmetry.space_group_name_H-M   'P 1'
#
loop_
_entity.id
_entity.type
_entity.pdbx_description
1 polymer ?
#
loop_
_entity_poly.entity_id
_entity_poly.type
_entity_poly.pdbx_seq_one_letter_code
_entity_poly.pdbx_strand_id
1 'polypeptide(L)'
;MELNFPRQMLPFSKKTKQWRKECVTWASQKTFFNYSLVRKSVIHKKINYDLLNGRLHMSDMELILNPDGIKAAYIPDRISHFPIMNSKLNVLRGEESKRVFDFKVVVTNPNAISEIEDNKKNELLQRLQEMITDTSISEDEYNIKLEKLNDYYTYEWQDIREVRANELLNHYIKEYDIPLIFNNGFMDAMTCGEEIYQCDIVGGEPVIERVNPLKIRIFKSGYSNKVEDADMIILEDYWSPGRVIDTYYDVLSPKDIKYIETMPDYIGQGAVDQMDNIDERYGFVNQNMIGDEITVRDGTYFFDPANLFTEGIANSLLPYDLAGNLRVLRLYWKSKRKILKVKSYDPETGEEEWNFYPENYVVNKEAGEEVQSFWVNEAWEGTMIGNEIFVNMRPRLIQYNRLNNPSRCHFGIVGSIYNLNDSRPFSLVDMMKPYNYLYDAIHDRLNKAIASNWGSILELDLSKVPKGWDVGKWMYYARVNHIAVIDSFKEGTIGASTGKLAGALNNAGKGMIETNIGNYIQQQINLLEFIKMEMADVAGISKQREGQVSSRETVGGVERATLQSSHITEWLFTIHDDVKKRALECFLETAKVALKGRNKKFQYILSDTSTRVMEIDGDEFAEADYGLVVDNSNGTQELQQKLDTLAQAALQTQTLSFSTITKLYTSSSLAEKQRLIEKDEKQIRERQAQAQKEQLEAQQQIAAMQQQQKEAELLQKEEANIRDNSTKLQIAMLTKDGDIDDGINVEYSQEAKDKLLEQIREFDEKLKLDRDKLNLEKRKAETDASIKRQALRKRSSTTNK
;
A
#
# COMPACT_ATOMS: atom_id res chain seq x y z
N MET A 1 -17.68 38.46 -22.91
CA MET A 1 -18.19 38.68 -21.54
C MET A 1 -17.60 37.59 -20.68
N GLU A 2 -16.64 37.88 -19.78
CA GLU A 2 -16.24 36.91 -18.78
C GLU A 2 -17.37 36.79 -17.77
N LEU A 3 -18.11 35.69 -17.84
CA LEU A 3 -19.11 35.34 -16.83
C LEU A 3 -18.39 35.10 -15.53
N ASN A 4 -18.65 35.90 -14.51
CA ASN A 4 -18.17 35.62 -13.16
C ASN A 4 -18.91 34.41 -12.62
N PHE A 5 -18.20 33.56 -11.86
CA PHE A 5 -18.84 32.43 -11.18
C PHE A 5 -19.94 32.96 -10.24
N PRO A 6 -21.16 32.43 -10.31
CA PRO A 6 -22.28 32.91 -9.52
C PRO A 6 -22.00 32.87 -8.01
N ARG A 7 -22.55 33.84 -7.27
CA ARG A 7 -22.39 33.87 -5.79
C ARG A 7 -22.97 32.60 -5.17
N GLN A 8 -22.18 31.99 -4.24
CA GLN A 8 -22.53 30.71 -3.62
C GLN A 8 -23.24 30.86 -2.26
N MET A 9 -23.01 31.95 -1.56
CA MET A 9 -23.65 32.22 -0.26
C MET A 9 -25.04 32.79 -0.49
N LEU A 10 -25.96 31.92 -0.87
CA LEU A 10 -27.36 32.22 -1.15
C LEU A 10 -28.26 31.21 -0.42
N PRO A 11 -29.45 31.66 0.07
CA PRO A 11 -30.49 30.76 0.54
C PRO A 11 -30.90 29.77 -0.54
N PHE A 12 -31.35 28.58 -0.14
CA PHE A 12 -31.71 27.51 -1.09
C PHE A 12 -32.80 27.96 -2.07
N SER A 13 -33.76 28.76 -1.58
CA SER A 13 -34.86 29.36 -2.39
C SER A 13 -34.34 30.25 -3.52
N LYS A 14 -33.18 30.89 -3.35
CA LYS A 14 -32.55 31.74 -4.38
C LYS A 14 -31.63 30.98 -5.33
N LYS A 15 -31.34 29.73 -5.07
CA LYS A 15 -30.57 28.82 -5.96
C LYS A 15 -31.48 28.26 -7.05
N THR A 16 -31.99 29.16 -7.89
CA THR A 16 -32.94 28.87 -8.97
C THR A 16 -32.34 27.98 -10.06
N LYS A 17 -33.18 27.43 -10.95
CA LYS A 17 -32.71 26.65 -12.11
C LYS A 17 -31.77 27.48 -12.99
N GLN A 18 -32.01 28.79 -13.11
CA GLN A 18 -31.12 29.68 -13.88
C GLN A 18 -29.74 29.82 -13.23
N TRP A 19 -29.69 30.04 -11.91
CA TRP A 19 -28.41 30.10 -11.18
C TRP A 19 -27.60 28.82 -11.35
N ARG A 20 -28.25 27.65 -11.29
CA ARG A 20 -27.58 26.34 -11.49
C ARG A 20 -27.01 26.20 -12.91
N LYS A 21 -27.78 26.60 -13.92
CA LYS A 21 -27.34 26.63 -15.32
C LYS A 21 -26.12 27.55 -15.49
N GLU A 22 -26.13 28.72 -14.89
CA GLU A 22 -25.02 29.68 -14.96
C GLU A 22 -23.74 29.10 -14.37
N CYS A 23 -23.81 28.35 -13.25
CA CYS A 23 -22.66 27.65 -12.68
C CYS A 23 -22.07 26.65 -13.68
N VAL A 24 -22.91 25.80 -14.28
CA VAL A 24 -22.46 24.76 -15.22
C VAL A 24 -21.95 25.39 -16.53
N THR A 25 -22.60 26.41 -17.03
CA THR A 25 -22.15 27.13 -18.23
C THR A 25 -20.82 27.81 -18.03
N TRP A 26 -20.61 28.43 -16.86
CA TRP A 26 -19.30 29.00 -16.50
C TRP A 26 -18.20 27.93 -16.51
N ALA A 27 -18.47 26.79 -15.90
CA ALA A 27 -17.54 25.67 -15.88
C ALA A 27 -17.23 25.16 -17.29
N SER A 28 -18.24 25.01 -18.12
CA SER A 28 -18.08 24.64 -19.52
C SER A 28 -17.13 25.57 -20.26
N GLN A 29 -17.26 26.90 -20.07
CA GLN A 29 -16.36 27.87 -20.69
C GLN A 29 -14.91 27.75 -20.20
N LYS A 30 -14.68 27.36 -18.95
CA LYS A 30 -13.33 27.19 -18.38
C LYS A 30 -12.65 25.88 -18.78
N THR A 31 -13.39 24.91 -19.30
CA THR A 31 -12.82 23.68 -19.87
C THR A 31 -12.37 23.83 -21.31
N PHE A 32 -12.66 24.99 -21.94
CA PHE A 32 -12.19 25.23 -23.27
C PHE A 32 -10.68 25.06 -23.40
N PHE A 33 -10.31 24.40 -24.45
CA PHE A 33 -8.92 24.21 -24.79
C PHE A 33 -8.19 25.53 -25.02
N ASN A 34 -8.90 26.58 -25.42
CA ASN A 34 -8.35 27.94 -25.56
C ASN A 34 -8.01 28.63 -24.23
N TYR A 35 -8.46 28.10 -23.09
CA TYR A 35 -8.05 28.60 -21.81
C TYR A 35 -6.59 28.17 -21.55
N SER A 36 -5.64 29.10 -21.58
CA SER A 36 -4.20 28.84 -21.66
C SER A 36 -3.64 27.90 -20.55
N LEU A 37 -4.19 27.99 -19.35
CA LEU A 37 -3.76 27.13 -18.22
C LEU A 37 -4.23 25.68 -18.42
N VAL A 38 -5.48 25.49 -18.85
CA VAL A 38 -6.04 24.16 -19.14
C VAL A 38 -5.26 23.52 -20.29
N ARG A 39 -5.05 24.25 -21.35
CA ARG A 39 -4.29 23.80 -22.52
C ARG A 39 -2.90 23.34 -22.15
N LYS A 40 -2.12 24.16 -21.43
CA LYS A 40 -0.76 23.80 -21.01
C LYS A 40 -0.74 22.53 -20.17
N SER A 41 -1.67 22.42 -19.21
CA SER A 41 -1.76 21.25 -18.35
C SER A 41 -2.09 19.97 -19.13
N VAL A 42 -3.05 20.02 -20.06
CA VAL A 42 -3.44 18.84 -20.86
C VAL A 42 -2.33 18.41 -21.79
N ILE A 43 -1.69 19.35 -22.47
CA ILE A 43 -0.57 19.08 -23.38
C ILE A 43 0.57 18.41 -22.63
N HIS A 44 0.95 18.98 -21.50
CA HIS A 44 2.03 18.45 -20.68
C HIS A 44 1.76 16.99 -20.24
N LYS A 45 0.56 16.72 -19.73
CA LYS A 45 0.16 15.36 -19.33
C LYS A 45 0.17 14.40 -20.54
N LYS A 46 -0.38 14.84 -21.67
CA LYS A 46 -0.45 14.03 -22.90
C LYS A 46 0.95 13.65 -23.39
N ILE A 47 1.87 14.62 -23.45
CA ILE A 47 3.26 14.37 -23.85
C ILE A 47 3.91 13.30 -22.97
N ASN A 48 3.69 13.35 -21.64
CA ASN A 48 4.27 12.37 -20.72
C ASN A 48 3.73 10.95 -20.97
N TYR A 49 2.41 10.80 -21.20
CA TYR A 49 1.83 9.50 -21.57
C TYR A 49 2.34 9.00 -22.92
N ASP A 50 2.45 9.88 -23.90
CA ASP A 50 2.93 9.51 -25.23
C ASP A 50 4.39 9.05 -25.21
N LEU A 51 5.24 9.71 -24.42
CA LEU A 51 6.63 9.28 -24.24
C LEU A 51 6.72 7.87 -23.70
N LEU A 52 5.90 7.52 -22.71
CA LEU A 52 5.87 6.16 -22.18
C LEU A 52 5.36 5.15 -23.20
N ASN A 53 4.49 5.57 -24.12
CA ASN A 53 3.96 4.74 -25.21
C ASN A 53 4.83 4.69 -26.47
N GLY A 54 6.04 5.27 -26.42
CA GLY A 54 6.96 5.25 -27.54
C GLY A 54 6.75 6.35 -28.58
N ARG A 55 5.92 7.37 -28.25
CA ARG A 55 5.66 8.52 -29.13
C ARG A 55 6.44 9.74 -28.68
N LEU A 56 7.29 10.29 -29.56
CA LEU A 56 8.11 11.47 -29.26
C LEU A 56 7.45 12.72 -29.84
N HIS A 57 7.36 13.76 -29.04
CA HIS A 57 6.97 15.10 -29.46
C HIS A 57 8.22 15.95 -29.66
N MET A 58 8.57 16.19 -30.95
CA MET A 58 9.80 16.92 -31.31
C MET A 58 9.82 18.35 -30.78
N SER A 59 8.66 19.03 -30.72
CA SER A 59 8.56 20.39 -30.16
C SER A 59 8.89 20.47 -28.68
N ASP A 60 8.50 19.47 -27.90
CA ASP A 60 8.83 19.40 -26.43
C ASP A 60 10.31 19.08 -26.26
N MET A 61 10.86 18.17 -27.06
CA MET A 61 12.27 17.84 -27.09
C MET A 61 13.14 19.08 -27.47
N GLU A 62 12.76 19.83 -28.51
CA GLU A 62 13.44 21.04 -28.89
C GLU A 62 13.41 22.11 -27.79
N LEU A 63 12.26 22.32 -27.14
CA LEU A 63 12.13 23.26 -26.04
C LEU A 63 13.05 22.93 -24.85
N ILE A 64 13.25 21.65 -24.56
CA ILE A 64 14.07 21.20 -23.43
C ILE A 64 15.56 21.17 -23.77
N LEU A 65 15.93 20.66 -24.96
CA LEU A 65 17.35 20.53 -25.35
C LEU A 65 17.94 21.82 -25.94
N ASN A 66 17.09 22.72 -26.43
CA ASN A 66 17.51 23.95 -27.07
C ASN A 66 16.67 25.16 -26.58
N PRO A 67 16.82 25.53 -25.29
CA PRO A 67 16.00 26.59 -24.66
C PRO A 67 16.17 27.96 -25.30
N ASP A 68 17.29 28.22 -25.98
CA ASP A 68 17.58 29.50 -26.65
C ASP A 68 16.85 29.67 -27.98
N GLY A 69 16.14 28.65 -28.47
CA GLY A 69 15.35 28.71 -29.71
C GLY A 69 16.18 28.87 -31.01
N ILE A 70 17.48 28.78 -30.95
CA ILE A 70 18.36 28.79 -32.12
C ILE A 70 18.21 27.45 -32.80
N LYS A 71 17.81 27.45 -34.09
CA LYS A 71 17.75 26.21 -34.89
C LYS A 71 19.12 25.54 -34.91
N ALA A 72 19.27 24.56 -34.05
CA ALA A 72 20.50 23.81 -33.96
C ALA A 72 20.50 22.73 -35.05
N ALA A 73 21.45 22.81 -35.95
CA ALA A 73 21.62 21.84 -37.04
C ALA A 73 21.87 20.39 -36.60
N TYR A 74 22.02 20.17 -35.29
CA TYR A 74 22.30 18.88 -34.73
C TYR A 74 21.05 18.11 -34.26
N ILE A 75 19.87 18.75 -34.19
CA ILE A 75 18.61 18.07 -33.88
C ILE A 75 17.92 17.76 -35.22
N PRO A 76 17.80 16.51 -35.62
CA PRO A 76 17.11 16.12 -36.85
C PRO A 76 15.59 16.26 -36.68
N ASP A 77 14.86 16.42 -37.81
CA ASP A 77 13.40 16.59 -37.82
C ASP A 77 12.65 15.34 -37.26
N ARG A 78 13.25 14.17 -37.35
CA ARG A 78 12.69 12.91 -36.85
C ARG A 78 13.78 12.09 -36.19
N ILE A 79 13.47 11.58 -35.01
CA ILE A 79 14.33 10.70 -34.19
C ILE A 79 13.51 9.50 -33.72
N SER A 80 14.13 8.32 -33.65
CA SER A 80 13.54 7.17 -33.01
C SER A 80 13.56 7.37 -31.49
N HIS A 81 12.43 7.12 -30.84
CA HIS A 81 12.31 7.23 -29.40
C HIS A 81 12.51 5.88 -28.71
N PHE A 82 13.27 5.87 -27.65
CA PHE A 82 13.55 4.71 -26.82
C PHE A 82 13.07 5.00 -25.38
N PRO A 83 11.90 4.50 -24.97
CA PRO A 83 11.31 4.84 -23.67
C PRO A 83 12.02 4.12 -22.51
N ILE A 84 13.30 4.47 -22.27
CA ILE A 84 14.13 3.86 -21.23
C ILE A 84 13.62 4.16 -19.82
N MET A 85 12.79 5.18 -19.65
CA MET A 85 12.11 5.52 -18.40
C MET A 85 11.15 4.42 -17.92
N ASN A 86 10.54 3.68 -18.86
CA ASN A 86 9.53 2.66 -18.54
C ASN A 86 10.07 1.59 -17.57
N SER A 87 11.33 1.18 -17.73
CA SER A 87 11.93 0.19 -16.82
C SER A 87 11.96 0.70 -15.39
N LYS A 88 12.30 1.98 -15.21
CA LYS A 88 12.37 2.64 -13.90
C LYS A 88 10.99 2.71 -13.23
N LEU A 89 10.00 3.17 -13.98
CA LEU A 89 8.63 3.27 -13.47
C LEU A 89 8.06 1.90 -13.11
N ASN A 90 8.34 0.88 -13.93
CA ASN A 90 7.88 -0.48 -13.67
C ASN A 90 8.52 -1.13 -12.43
N VAL A 91 9.76 -0.75 -12.07
CA VAL A 91 10.36 -1.17 -10.80
C VAL A 91 9.54 -0.63 -9.63
N LEU A 92 9.23 0.67 -9.61
CA LEU A 92 8.43 1.29 -8.55
C LEU A 92 7.00 0.74 -8.51
N ARG A 93 6.39 0.53 -9.69
CA ARG A 93 5.07 -0.09 -9.81
C ARG A 93 5.05 -1.52 -9.25
N GLY A 94 6.09 -2.30 -9.51
CA GLY A 94 6.25 -3.65 -8.96
C GLY A 94 6.50 -3.66 -7.45
N GLU A 95 7.19 -2.65 -6.93
CA GLU A 95 7.35 -2.47 -5.48
C GLU A 95 6.04 -2.09 -4.79
N GLU A 96 5.25 -1.21 -5.39
CA GLU A 96 3.93 -0.85 -4.88
C GLU A 96 3.04 -2.10 -4.73
N SER A 97 2.98 -2.94 -5.75
CA SER A 97 2.16 -4.16 -5.73
C SER A 97 2.57 -5.18 -4.65
N LYS A 98 3.80 -5.09 -4.13
CA LYS A 98 4.32 -5.97 -3.07
C LYS A 98 4.20 -5.36 -1.68
N ARG A 99 3.93 -4.06 -1.58
CA ARG A 99 3.75 -3.39 -0.28
C ARG A 99 2.44 -3.80 0.34
N VAL A 100 2.51 -4.25 1.57
CA VAL A 100 1.32 -4.58 2.35
C VAL A 100 0.65 -3.29 2.79
N PHE A 101 -0.62 -3.15 2.47
CA PHE A 101 -1.48 -2.06 2.92
C PHE A 101 -2.50 -2.65 3.89
N ASP A 102 -2.16 -2.66 5.17
CA ASP A 102 -3.01 -3.18 6.23
C ASP A 102 -3.81 -2.05 6.87
N PHE A 103 -5.10 -2.27 7.08
CA PHE A 103 -5.98 -1.27 7.65
C PHE A 103 -6.99 -1.90 8.61
N LYS A 104 -7.46 -1.09 9.54
CA LYS A 104 -8.57 -1.42 10.43
C LYS A 104 -9.60 -0.31 10.40
N VAL A 105 -10.88 -0.68 10.25
CA VAL A 105 -11.99 0.25 10.34
C VAL A 105 -12.32 0.48 11.82
N VAL A 106 -12.48 1.75 12.20
CA VAL A 106 -12.88 2.16 13.54
C VAL A 106 -14.01 3.17 13.47
N VAL A 107 -14.87 3.18 14.46
CA VAL A 107 -15.94 4.17 14.59
C VAL A 107 -15.36 5.46 15.18
N THR A 108 -15.74 6.61 14.60
CA THR A 108 -15.15 7.92 14.95
C THR A 108 -16.12 8.94 15.54
N ASN A 109 -17.44 8.70 15.46
CA ASN A 109 -18.42 9.64 16.03
C ASN A 109 -18.58 9.45 17.55
N PRO A 110 -18.63 10.55 18.34
CA PRO A 110 -18.63 10.48 19.80
C PRO A 110 -19.81 9.69 20.38
N ASN A 111 -21.01 9.83 19.81
CA ASN A 111 -22.20 9.13 20.29
C ASN A 111 -22.05 7.61 20.15
N ALA A 112 -21.62 7.15 18.96
CA ALA A 112 -21.39 5.74 18.75
C ALA A 112 -20.22 5.19 19.58
N ILE A 113 -19.17 5.99 19.87
CA ILE A 113 -18.08 5.62 20.75
C ILE A 113 -18.62 5.38 22.18
N SER A 114 -19.48 6.28 22.67
CA SER A 114 -20.10 6.11 23.99
C SER A 114 -20.98 4.85 24.06
N GLU A 115 -21.76 4.59 23.02
CA GLU A 115 -22.54 3.35 22.92
C GLU A 115 -21.65 2.09 22.90
N ILE A 116 -20.55 2.15 22.17
CA ILE A 116 -19.54 1.06 22.12
C ILE A 116 -18.97 0.80 23.51
N GLU A 117 -18.61 1.85 24.27
CA GLU A 117 -18.11 1.72 25.62
C GLU A 117 -19.15 1.14 26.57
N ASP A 118 -20.41 1.55 26.45
CA ASP A 118 -21.51 1.03 27.26
C ASP A 118 -21.84 -0.41 26.89
N ASN A 119 -21.87 -0.78 25.63
CA ASN A 119 -22.02 -2.16 25.17
C ASN A 119 -20.89 -3.05 25.68
N LYS A 120 -19.66 -2.59 25.61
CA LYS A 120 -18.48 -3.29 26.14
C LYS A 120 -18.60 -3.54 27.64
N LYS A 121 -19.01 -2.52 28.41
CA LYS A 121 -19.23 -2.63 29.86
C LYS A 121 -20.36 -3.60 30.19
N ASN A 122 -21.48 -3.51 29.46
CA ASN A 122 -22.66 -4.36 29.69
C ASN A 122 -22.33 -5.83 29.39
N GLU A 123 -21.67 -6.12 28.29
CA GLU A 123 -21.23 -7.47 27.93
C GLU A 123 -20.21 -8.03 28.95
N LEU A 124 -19.26 -7.21 29.38
CA LEU A 124 -18.31 -7.58 30.44
C LEU A 124 -19.03 -7.91 31.76
N LEU A 125 -19.98 -7.06 32.17
CA LEU A 125 -20.77 -7.28 33.37
C LEU A 125 -21.62 -8.56 33.30
N GLN A 126 -22.24 -8.79 32.13
CA GLN A 126 -23.02 -10.02 31.93
C GLN A 126 -22.13 -11.27 32.03
N ARG A 127 -20.97 -11.29 31.38
CA ARG A 127 -20.04 -12.44 31.48
C ARG A 127 -19.46 -12.63 32.88
N LEU A 128 -19.18 -11.53 33.58
CA LEU A 128 -18.77 -11.60 34.98
C LEU A 128 -19.89 -12.16 35.88
N GLN A 129 -21.16 -11.77 35.65
CA GLN A 129 -22.31 -12.34 36.38
C GLN A 129 -22.49 -13.81 36.08
N GLU A 130 -22.35 -14.26 34.83
CA GLU A 130 -22.35 -15.66 34.43
C GLU A 130 -21.26 -16.47 35.17
N MET A 131 -20.04 -15.91 35.25
CA MET A 131 -18.92 -16.55 35.98
C MET A 131 -19.14 -16.63 37.50
N ILE A 132 -19.76 -15.63 38.10
CA ILE A 132 -20.06 -15.61 39.54
C ILE A 132 -21.21 -16.58 39.87
N THR A 133 -22.15 -16.74 38.96
CA THR A 133 -23.33 -17.63 39.16
C THR A 133 -22.97 -19.11 38.95
N ASP A 134 -21.85 -19.40 38.31
CA ASP A 134 -21.36 -20.76 38.10
C ASP A 134 -20.57 -21.26 39.31
N THR A 135 -21.30 -21.81 40.29
CA THR A 135 -20.77 -22.33 41.58
C THR A 135 -19.87 -23.58 41.41
N SER A 136 -19.68 -24.08 40.21
CA SER A 136 -18.89 -25.30 39.95
C SER A 136 -17.38 -25.04 39.75
N ILE A 137 -16.95 -23.77 39.73
CA ILE A 137 -15.61 -23.35 39.38
C ILE A 137 -14.72 -23.24 40.63
N SER A 138 -13.53 -23.81 40.59
CA SER A 138 -12.52 -23.63 41.64
C SER A 138 -11.91 -22.21 41.60
N GLU A 139 -11.39 -21.74 42.77
CA GLU A 139 -10.81 -20.38 42.88
C GLU A 139 -9.62 -20.15 41.89
N ASP A 140 -8.84 -21.17 41.60
CA ASP A 140 -7.74 -21.11 40.64
C ASP A 140 -8.26 -21.04 39.21
N GLU A 141 -9.31 -21.79 38.87
CA GLU A 141 -9.95 -21.71 37.52
C GLU A 141 -10.68 -20.39 37.32
N TYR A 142 -11.26 -19.80 38.34
CA TYR A 142 -11.88 -18.48 38.29
C TYR A 142 -10.86 -17.40 37.94
N ASN A 143 -9.70 -17.41 38.60
CA ASN A 143 -8.62 -16.45 38.31
C ASN A 143 -8.08 -16.58 36.89
N ILE A 144 -7.94 -17.80 36.35
CA ILE A 144 -7.52 -18.07 35.00
C ILE A 144 -8.57 -17.59 33.98
N LYS A 145 -9.86 -17.82 34.24
CA LYS A 145 -10.95 -17.34 33.39
C LYS A 145 -11.02 -15.80 33.38
N LEU A 146 -10.84 -15.18 34.54
CA LEU A 146 -10.83 -13.72 34.68
C LEU A 146 -9.66 -13.07 33.95
N GLU A 147 -8.49 -13.68 33.99
CA GLU A 147 -7.32 -13.21 33.19
C GLU A 147 -7.59 -13.35 31.70
N LYS A 148 -8.14 -14.47 31.23
CA LYS A 148 -8.54 -14.66 29.83
C LYS A 148 -9.63 -13.69 29.38
N LEU A 149 -10.57 -13.38 30.24
CA LEU A 149 -11.64 -12.42 29.98
C LEU A 149 -11.04 -11.00 29.83
N ASN A 150 -10.14 -10.61 30.73
CA ASN A 150 -9.44 -9.34 30.66
C ASN A 150 -8.60 -9.22 29.38
N ASP A 151 -7.88 -10.28 29.00
CA ASP A 151 -7.12 -10.32 27.75
C ASP A 151 -8.05 -10.20 26.53
N TYR A 152 -9.18 -10.89 26.53
CA TYR A 152 -10.19 -10.78 25.47
C TYR A 152 -10.70 -9.35 25.30
N TYR A 153 -11.14 -8.70 26.40
CA TYR A 153 -11.67 -7.33 26.32
C TYR A 153 -10.60 -6.26 26.09
N THR A 154 -9.35 -6.55 26.40
CA THR A 154 -8.24 -5.62 26.15
C THR A 154 -7.75 -5.70 24.72
N TYR A 155 -7.66 -6.91 24.14
CA TYR A 155 -6.97 -7.13 22.86
C TYR A 155 -7.83 -7.69 21.74
N GLU A 156 -8.86 -8.48 22.03
CA GLU A 156 -9.61 -9.23 21.03
C GLU A 156 -11.02 -8.65 20.78
N TRP A 157 -11.60 -7.99 21.78
CA TRP A 157 -12.96 -7.45 21.63
C TRP A 157 -13.04 -6.33 20.62
N GLN A 158 -14.01 -6.41 19.71
CA GLN A 158 -14.33 -5.41 18.70
C GLN A 158 -15.84 -5.24 18.63
N ASP A 159 -16.28 -4.01 18.43
CA ASP A 159 -17.70 -3.74 18.19
C ASP A 159 -18.16 -4.39 16.88
N ILE A 160 -19.36 -4.89 16.85
CA ILE A 160 -19.94 -5.59 15.70
C ILE A 160 -20.03 -4.68 14.46
N ARG A 161 -20.22 -3.38 14.67
CA ARG A 161 -20.27 -2.36 13.60
C ARG A 161 -18.90 -2.21 12.92
N GLU A 162 -17.82 -2.20 13.73
CA GLU A 162 -16.45 -2.13 13.20
C GLU A 162 -16.08 -3.39 12.44
N VAL A 163 -16.43 -4.55 12.96
CA VAL A 163 -16.20 -5.84 12.31
C VAL A 163 -16.95 -5.89 10.98
N ARG A 164 -18.25 -5.56 10.95
CA ARG A 164 -19.06 -5.57 9.73
C ARG A 164 -18.53 -4.58 8.69
N ALA A 165 -18.11 -3.38 9.11
CA ALA A 165 -17.56 -2.38 8.20
C ALA A 165 -16.22 -2.82 7.61
N ASN A 166 -15.35 -3.45 8.41
CA ASN A 166 -14.07 -3.98 7.97
C ASN A 166 -14.25 -5.13 6.96
N GLU A 167 -15.15 -6.05 7.25
CA GLU A 167 -15.44 -7.19 6.36
C GLU A 167 -16.13 -6.75 5.06
N LEU A 168 -17.03 -5.76 5.13
CA LEU A 168 -17.66 -5.15 3.96
C LEU A 168 -16.61 -4.54 3.04
N LEU A 169 -15.69 -3.76 3.60
CA LEU A 169 -14.62 -3.14 2.84
C LEU A 169 -13.70 -4.18 2.20
N ASN A 170 -13.32 -5.22 2.94
CA ASN A 170 -12.52 -6.32 2.42
C ASN A 170 -13.23 -7.10 1.30
N HIS A 171 -14.55 -7.25 1.38
CA HIS A 171 -15.34 -7.86 0.31
C HIS A 171 -15.24 -7.04 -0.98
N TYR A 172 -15.51 -5.74 -0.92
CA TYR A 172 -15.45 -4.86 -2.10
C TYR A 172 -14.03 -4.68 -2.65
N ILE A 173 -13.01 -4.69 -1.78
CA ILE A 173 -11.60 -4.66 -2.22
C ILE A 173 -11.29 -5.83 -3.15
N LYS A 174 -11.80 -7.01 -2.82
CA LYS A 174 -11.62 -8.22 -3.63
C LYS A 174 -12.52 -8.24 -4.87
N GLU A 175 -13.77 -7.78 -4.74
CA GLU A 175 -14.75 -7.79 -5.84
C GLU A 175 -14.37 -6.84 -6.97
N TYR A 176 -13.83 -5.67 -6.64
CA TYR A 176 -13.48 -4.64 -7.62
C TYR A 176 -11.98 -4.59 -7.96
N ASP A 177 -11.18 -5.54 -7.48
CA ASP A 177 -9.73 -5.53 -7.66
C ASP A 177 -9.09 -4.16 -7.31
N ILE A 178 -9.53 -3.55 -6.20
CA ILE A 178 -9.10 -2.21 -5.78
C ILE A 178 -7.58 -2.05 -5.76
N PRO A 179 -6.76 -3.05 -5.35
CA PRO A 179 -5.30 -2.95 -5.43
C PRO A 179 -4.79 -2.67 -6.85
N LEU A 180 -5.41 -3.27 -7.88
CA LEU A 180 -5.05 -2.99 -9.27
C LEU A 180 -5.44 -1.57 -9.69
N ILE A 181 -6.60 -1.07 -9.21
CA ILE A 181 -7.03 0.31 -9.44
C ILE A 181 -6.00 1.28 -8.84
N PHE A 182 -5.54 1.04 -7.61
CA PHE A 182 -4.52 1.84 -6.93
C PHE A 182 -3.16 1.77 -7.63
N ASN A 183 -2.71 0.60 -8.04
CA ASN A 183 -1.47 0.42 -8.77
C ASN A 183 -1.47 1.19 -10.12
N ASN A 184 -2.60 1.21 -10.82
CA ASN A 184 -2.78 2.01 -12.02
C ASN A 184 -2.81 3.53 -11.71
N GLY A 185 -3.40 3.94 -10.61
CA GLY A 185 -3.38 5.33 -10.14
C GLY A 185 -1.98 5.80 -9.74
N PHE A 186 -1.19 4.94 -9.12
CA PHE A 186 0.21 5.22 -8.82
C PHE A 186 1.04 5.44 -10.10
N MET A 187 0.74 4.69 -11.16
CA MET A 187 1.36 4.93 -12.47
C MET A 187 1.01 6.32 -13.02
N ASP A 188 -0.24 6.79 -12.85
CA ASP A 188 -0.62 8.15 -13.21
C ASP A 188 0.14 9.19 -12.39
N ALA A 189 0.30 8.98 -11.08
CA ALA A 189 1.09 9.83 -10.21
C ALA A 189 2.53 9.99 -10.72
N MET A 190 3.18 8.89 -11.07
CA MET A 190 4.54 8.90 -11.60
C MET A 190 4.63 9.53 -12.99
N THR A 191 3.57 9.43 -13.81
CA THR A 191 3.55 9.90 -15.20
C THR A 191 3.23 11.37 -15.31
N CYS A 192 2.21 11.85 -14.62
CA CYS A 192 1.72 13.22 -14.75
C CYS A 192 1.63 14.00 -13.44
N GLY A 193 2.03 13.40 -12.31
CA GLY A 193 2.00 14.05 -11.00
C GLY A 193 0.61 14.20 -10.41
N GLU A 194 -0.36 13.43 -10.86
CA GLU A 194 -1.73 13.44 -10.32
C GLU A 194 -2.24 12.01 -10.15
N GLU A 195 -2.82 11.74 -8.99
CA GLU A 195 -3.47 10.49 -8.66
C GLU A 195 -4.88 10.78 -8.16
N ILE A 196 -5.91 10.24 -8.83
CA ILE A 196 -7.29 10.64 -8.60
C ILE A 196 -8.22 9.45 -8.72
N TYR A 197 -9.12 9.32 -7.75
CA TYR A 197 -10.18 8.31 -7.70
C TYR A 197 -11.53 8.97 -7.51
N GLN A 198 -12.55 8.38 -8.08
CA GLN A 198 -13.94 8.77 -7.89
C GLN A 198 -14.71 7.63 -7.23
N CYS A 199 -15.39 7.94 -6.13
CA CYS A 199 -16.37 7.07 -5.50
C CYS A 199 -17.76 7.55 -5.92
N ASP A 200 -18.58 6.65 -6.42
CA ASP A 200 -19.95 6.95 -6.84
C ASP A 200 -20.89 5.75 -6.57
N ILE A 201 -22.18 5.95 -6.78
CA ILE A 201 -23.18 4.89 -6.65
C ILE A 201 -23.68 4.53 -8.04
N VAL A 202 -23.46 3.28 -8.44
CA VAL A 202 -23.91 2.75 -9.73
C VAL A 202 -24.81 1.54 -9.48
N GLY A 203 -26.05 1.59 -9.99
CA GLY A 203 -27.01 0.51 -9.79
C GLY A 203 -27.41 0.28 -8.32
N GLY A 204 -27.15 1.26 -7.44
CA GLY A 204 -27.37 1.16 -5.99
C GLY A 204 -26.22 0.55 -5.21
N GLU A 205 -25.10 0.25 -5.85
CA GLU A 205 -23.86 -0.25 -5.23
C GLU A 205 -22.79 0.84 -5.19
N PRO A 206 -21.97 0.90 -4.13
CA PRO A 206 -20.82 1.79 -4.09
C PRO A 206 -19.74 1.29 -5.04
N VAL A 207 -19.19 2.16 -5.87
CA VAL A 207 -18.13 1.85 -6.84
C VAL A 207 -16.99 2.83 -6.66
N ILE A 208 -15.76 2.36 -6.86
CA ILE A 208 -14.56 3.18 -6.93
C ILE A 208 -13.91 3.02 -8.30
N GLU A 209 -13.58 4.14 -8.93
CA GLU A 209 -12.96 4.16 -10.25
C GLU A 209 -11.75 5.10 -10.26
N ARG A 210 -10.73 4.73 -11.04
CA ARG A 210 -9.61 5.61 -11.35
C ARG A 210 -10.05 6.68 -12.34
N VAL A 211 -9.78 7.94 -12.04
CA VAL A 211 -10.06 9.06 -12.94
C VAL A 211 -8.82 9.36 -13.79
N ASN A 212 -8.98 9.34 -15.11
CA ASN A 212 -7.90 9.71 -16.01
C ASN A 212 -7.54 11.20 -15.84
N PRO A 213 -6.28 11.55 -15.52
CA PRO A 213 -5.85 12.95 -15.34
C PRO A 213 -6.02 13.86 -16.55
N LEU A 214 -6.17 13.30 -17.75
CA LEU A 214 -6.47 14.09 -18.96
C LEU A 214 -7.91 14.60 -19.00
N LYS A 215 -8.85 13.90 -18.31
CA LYS A 215 -10.28 14.20 -18.34
C LYS A 215 -10.73 15.12 -17.19
N ILE A 216 -9.88 15.40 -16.24
CA ILE A 216 -10.21 16.17 -15.05
C ILE A 216 -9.57 17.57 -15.07
N ARG A 217 -10.33 18.55 -14.51
CA ARG A 217 -9.85 19.92 -14.27
C ARG A 217 -10.16 20.27 -12.84
N ILE A 218 -9.13 20.66 -12.09
CA ILE A 218 -9.22 20.94 -10.66
C ILE A 218 -8.99 22.44 -10.46
N PHE A 219 -9.96 23.12 -9.87
CA PHE A 219 -9.87 24.54 -9.52
C PHE A 219 -9.80 24.64 -7.99
N LYS A 220 -8.70 25.21 -7.52
CA LYS A 220 -8.40 25.37 -6.10
C LYS A 220 -8.08 26.80 -5.76
N SER A 221 -8.53 27.23 -4.59
CA SER A 221 -8.01 28.39 -3.88
C SER A 221 -7.20 27.86 -2.67
N GLY A 222 -5.88 27.99 -2.72
CA GLY A 222 -4.99 27.54 -1.63
C GLY A 222 -3.88 26.58 -2.06
N TYR A 223 -3.04 26.20 -1.11
CA TYR A 223 -1.77 25.48 -1.36
C TYR A 223 -1.86 23.97 -1.05
N SER A 224 -3.03 23.45 -0.68
CA SER A 224 -3.20 22.04 -0.37
C SER A 224 -2.96 21.16 -1.61
N ASN A 225 -2.25 20.05 -1.44
CA ASN A 225 -2.07 19.07 -2.51
C ASN A 225 -3.25 18.10 -2.64
N LYS A 226 -4.21 18.13 -1.71
CA LYS A 226 -5.38 17.26 -1.72
C LYS A 226 -6.41 17.74 -2.72
N VAL A 227 -6.94 16.82 -3.52
CA VAL A 227 -7.97 17.11 -4.54
C VAL A 227 -9.31 17.48 -3.88
N GLU A 228 -9.60 16.91 -2.72
CA GLU A 228 -10.82 17.15 -1.94
C GLU A 228 -10.96 18.61 -1.46
N ASP A 229 -9.84 19.32 -1.34
CA ASP A 229 -9.83 20.72 -0.95
C ASP A 229 -10.19 21.66 -2.11
N ALA A 230 -10.38 21.12 -3.34
CA ALA A 230 -10.78 21.91 -4.48
C ALA A 230 -12.12 22.61 -4.26
N ASP A 231 -12.25 23.83 -4.80
CA ASP A 231 -13.52 24.57 -4.80
C ASP A 231 -14.44 24.05 -5.87
N MET A 232 -13.85 23.54 -6.96
CA MET A 232 -14.56 23.04 -8.10
C MET A 232 -13.76 21.97 -8.81
N ILE A 233 -14.42 20.92 -9.28
CA ILE A 233 -13.84 19.85 -10.10
C ILE A 233 -14.75 19.66 -11.32
N ILE A 234 -14.13 19.59 -12.50
CA ILE A 234 -14.81 19.36 -13.74
C ILE A 234 -14.28 18.07 -14.36
N LEU A 235 -15.16 17.14 -14.64
CA LEU A 235 -14.89 15.94 -15.42
C LEU A 235 -15.48 16.13 -16.82
N GLU A 236 -14.65 16.04 -17.83
CA GLU A 236 -15.05 16.15 -19.22
C GLU A 236 -14.78 14.80 -19.91
N ASP A 237 -15.82 14.26 -20.51
CA ASP A 237 -15.75 12.97 -21.21
C ASP A 237 -16.62 13.03 -22.49
N TYR A 238 -16.35 12.08 -23.40
CA TYR A 238 -17.13 11.89 -24.61
C TYR A 238 -17.76 10.50 -24.57
N TRP A 239 -19.09 10.44 -24.62
CA TRP A 239 -19.85 9.21 -24.54
C TRP A 239 -20.70 9.00 -25.79
N SER A 240 -20.88 7.74 -26.19
CA SER A 240 -21.79 7.43 -27.27
C SER A 240 -23.22 7.88 -26.92
N PRO A 241 -24.04 8.30 -27.93
CA PRO A 241 -25.41 8.71 -27.70
C PRO A 241 -26.24 7.68 -26.91
N GLY A 242 -26.11 6.40 -27.24
CA GLY A 242 -26.79 5.32 -26.52
C GLY A 242 -26.42 5.30 -25.03
N ARG A 243 -25.13 5.36 -24.70
CA ARG A 243 -24.68 5.39 -23.29
C ARG A 243 -25.21 6.62 -22.55
N VAL A 244 -25.29 7.76 -23.21
CA VAL A 244 -25.84 8.99 -22.58
C VAL A 244 -27.33 8.81 -22.28
N ILE A 245 -28.10 8.29 -23.24
CA ILE A 245 -29.53 8.04 -23.06
C ILE A 245 -29.76 7.03 -21.93
N ASP A 246 -29.05 5.90 -21.95
CA ASP A 246 -29.19 4.84 -20.93
C ASP A 246 -28.86 5.34 -19.51
N THR A 247 -27.81 6.16 -19.40
CA THR A 247 -27.36 6.67 -18.09
C THR A 247 -28.31 7.73 -17.52
N TYR A 248 -28.93 8.55 -18.36
CA TYR A 248 -29.77 9.69 -17.93
C TYR A 248 -31.23 9.55 -18.31
N TYR A 249 -31.69 8.35 -18.68
CA TYR A 249 -33.06 8.09 -19.18
C TYR A 249 -34.15 8.69 -18.29
N ASP A 250 -34.03 8.53 -16.98
CA ASP A 250 -35.03 9.01 -16.00
C ASP A 250 -35.15 10.52 -15.91
N VAL A 251 -34.15 11.26 -16.40
CA VAL A 251 -34.04 12.72 -16.27
C VAL A 251 -34.21 13.45 -17.62
N LEU A 252 -33.98 12.72 -18.71
CA LEU A 252 -34.07 13.29 -20.08
C LEU A 252 -35.53 13.43 -20.53
N SER A 253 -35.85 14.56 -21.15
CA SER A 253 -37.12 14.71 -21.85
C SER A 253 -37.08 14.05 -23.24
N PRO A 254 -38.26 13.72 -23.84
CA PRO A 254 -38.30 13.18 -25.20
C PRO A 254 -37.68 14.10 -26.25
N LYS A 255 -37.69 15.43 -25.99
CA LYS A 255 -37.03 16.42 -26.85
C LYS A 255 -35.50 16.31 -26.73
N ASP A 256 -35.01 16.10 -25.52
CA ASP A 256 -33.56 15.94 -25.27
C ASP A 256 -33.03 14.64 -25.89
N ILE A 257 -33.82 13.56 -25.82
CA ILE A 257 -33.45 12.27 -26.47
C ILE A 257 -33.35 12.47 -27.99
N LYS A 258 -34.34 13.09 -28.58
CA LYS A 258 -34.33 13.38 -30.01
C LYS A 258 -33.14 14.26 -30.40
N TYR A 259 -32.80 15.26 -29.58
CA TYR A 259 -31.64 16.11 -29.81
C TYR A 259 -30.34 15.30 -29.78
N ILE A 260 -30.19 14.39 -28.77
CA ILE A 260 -29.04 13.51 -28.65
C ILE A 260 -28.89 12.58 -29.87
N GLU A 261 -29.99 12.01 -30.36
CA GLU A 261 -30.02 11.12 -31.53
C GLU A 261 -29.67 11.85 -32.84
N THR A 262 -30.06 13.11 -32.95
CA THR A 262 -29.84 13.90 -34.21
C THR A 262 -28.48 14.60 -34.23
N MET A 263 -27.80 14.75 -33.12
CA MET A 263 -26.49 15.41 -33.03
C MET A 263 -25.40 14.81 -33.93
N PRO A 264 -25.23 13.50 -34.00
CA PRO A 264 -24.25 12.85 -34.85
C PRO A 264 -24.45 13.13 -36.32
N ASP A 265 -25.69 13.42 -36.76
CA ASP A 265 -26.03 13.70 -38.17
C ASP A 265 -25.47 15.06 -38.67
N TYR A 266 -25.10 15.94 -37.73
CA TYR A 266 -24.46 17.24 -38.08
C TYR A 266 -22.97 17.13 -38.36
N ILE A 267 -22.36 15.99 -38.14
CA ILE A 267 -20.98 15.74 -38.51
C ILE A 267 -20.95 15.54 -40.02
N GLY A 268 -20.39 16.51 -40.70
CA GLY A 268 -20.26 16.39 -42.17
C GLY A 268 -19.56 15.11 -42.53
N GLN A 269 -20.17 14.30 -43.40
CA GLN A 269 -19.68 12.97 -43.81
C GLN A 269 -18.20 12.92 -44.26
N GLY A 270 -17.62 14.07 -44.67
CA GLY A 270 -16.22 14.16 -45.08
C GLY A 270 -15.18 14.25 -43.98
N ALA A 271 -15.57 14.54 -42.75
CA ALA A 271 -14.63 14.66 -41.62
C ALA A 271 -14.43 13.35 -40.89
N VAL A 272 -15.42 12.46 -40.89
CA VAL A 272 -15.41 11.21 -40.15
C VAL A 272 -14.52 10.15 -40.80
N ASP A 273 -14.48 10.13 -42.15
CA ASP A 273 -13.71 9.15 -42.89
C ASP A 273 -12.16 9.33 -42.81
N GLN A 274 -11.71 10.42 -42.19
CA GLN A 274 -10.28 10.75 -42.11
C GLN A 274 -9.70 10.56 -40.70
N MET A 275 -10.53 10.20 -39.69
CA MET A 275 -10.11 10.13 -38.30
C MET A 275 -10.17 8.71 -37.72
N ASP A 276 -9.06 8.00 -37.86
CA ASP A 276 -8.93 6.64 -37.34
C ASP A 276 -8.41 6.57 -35.89
N ASN A 277 -8.12 7.70 -35.25
CA ASN A 277 -7.34 7.70 -34.02
C ASN A 277 -8.17 8.12 -32.78
N ILE A 278 -8.12 7.31 -31.73
CA ILE A 278 -8.82 7.56 -30.47
C ILE A 278 -8.32 8.83 -29.76
N ASP A 279 -7.11 9.28 -30.05
CA ASP A 279 -6.50 10.47 -29.47
C ASP A 279 -7.26 11.76 -29.86
N GLU A 280 -7.96 11.72 -30.95
CA GLU A 280 -8.78 12.83 -31.47
C GLU A 280 -9.97 13.15 -30.59
N ARG A 281 -10.47 12.15 -29.85
CA ARG A 281 -11.53 12.33 -28.83
C ARG A 281 -11.15 13.29 -27.72
N TYR A 282 -9.87 13.52 -27.54
CA TYR A 282 -9.35 14.44 -26.52
C TYR A 282 -8.99 15.82 -27.07
N GLY A 283 -9.41 16.13 -28.31
CA GLY A 283 -9.10 17.38 -28.95
C GLY A 283 -7.68 17.43 -29.54
N PHE A 284 -7.05 16.28 -29.73
CA PHE A 284 -5.77 16.16 -30.43
C PHE A 284 -6.02 15.78 -31.87
N VAL A 285 -5.30 16.40 -32.77
CA VAL A 285 -5.48 16.20 -34.17
C VAL A 285 -4.64 15.08 -34.68
N ASN A 286 -5.21 14.29 -35.58
CA ASN A 286 -4.44 13.35 -36.37
C ASN A 286 -3.49 14.13 -37.28
N GLN A 287 -2.23 13.76 -37.31
CA GLN A 287 -1.20 14.34 -38.19
C GLN A 287 -1.60 14.32 -39.65
N ASN A 288 -2.40 13.35 -40.07
CA ASN A 288 -2.87 13.21 -41.45
C ASN A 288 -3.88 14.29 -41.90
N MET A 289 -4.53 14.97 -40.95
CA MET A 289 -5.55 15.98 -41.30
C MET A 289 -5.01 17.37 -41.66
N ILE A 290 -3.84 17.73 -41.12
CA ILE A 290 -3.27 19.07 -41.30
C ILE A 290 -2.13 19.02 -42.32
N GLY A 291 -1.75 17.89 -42.80
CA GLY A 291 -0.55 17.65 -43.59
C GLY A 291 0.68 17.42 -42.70
N ASP A 292 1.41 16.37 -43.00
CA ASP A 292 2.55 15.88 -42.21
C ASP A 292 3.61 16.95 -41.89
N GLU A 293 3.79 17.91 -42.79
CA GLU A 293 4.80 18.97 -42.61
C GLU A 293 4.46 19.99 -41.54
N ILE A 294 3.19 20.29 -41.34
CA ILE A 294 2.74 21.33 -40.40
C ILE A 294 2.72 20.77 -38.97
N THR A 295 2.23 19.58 -38.80
CA THR A 295 2.15 18.93 -37.47
C THR A 295 3.50 18.55 -36.89
N VAL A 296 4.47 18.23 -37.73
CA VAL A 296 5.81 17.83 -37.33
C VAL A 296 6.72 19.02 -37.01
N ARG A 297 6.58 20.14 -37.76
CA ARG A 297 7.41 21.33 -37.56
C ARG A 297 6.99 22.17 -36.38
N ASP A 298 5.71 22.25 -36.13
CA ASP A 298 5.13 23.14 -35.13
C ASP A 298 4.24 22.35 -34.18
N GLY A 299 4.86 21.76 -33.17
CA GLY A 299 4.11 21.01 -32.16
C GLY A 299 2.99 21.80 -31.49
N THR A 300 2.96 23.13 -31.66
CA THR A 300 1.82 23.96 -31.29
C THR A 300 0.58 23.70 -32.13
N TYR A 301 0.72 23.30 -33.37
CA TYR A 301 -0.42 22.95 -34.20
C TYR A 301 -1.14 21.70 -33.78
N PHE A 302 -0.39 20.72 -33.32
CA PHE A 302 -0.93 19.47 -32.80
C PHE A 302 -1.85 19.67 -31.59
N PHE A 303 -1.59 20.72 -30.84
CA PHE A 303 -2.31 21.02 -29.61
C PHE A 303 -3.12 22.32 -29.68
N ASP A 304 -3.19 22.94 -30.80
CA ASP A 304 -3.94 24.18 -31.00
C ASP A 304 -5.24 23.92 -31.75
N PRO A 305 -6.37 23.77 -31.03
CA PRO A 305 -7.68 23.61 -31.68
C PRO A 305 -8.05 24.79 -32.55
N ALA A 306 -7.51 26.00 -32.28
CA ALA A 306 -7.76 27.16 -33.09
C ALA A 306 -7.23 27.01 -34.52
N ASN A 307 -6.14 26.30 -34.69
CA ASN A 307 -5.57 26.02 -36.01
C ASN A 307 -6.25 24.87 -36.75
N LEU A 308 -6.84 23.96 -36.02
CA LEU A 308 -7.70 22.91 -36.57
C LEU A 308 -8.98 23.44 -37.18
N PHE A 309 -9.49 24.49 -36.58
CA PHE A 309 -10.78 25.02 -36.84
C PHE A 309 -10.71 26.44 -37.45
N THR A 310 -9.65 26.76 -38.21
CA THR A 310 -9.42 28.09 -38.80
C THR A 310 -10.56 28.59 -39.68
N GLU A 311 -11.47 27.74 -40.07
CA GLU A 311 -12.59 28.11 -40.93
C GLU A 311 -13.95 28.16 -40.20
N GLY A 312 -14.01 28.73 -38.99
CA GLY A 312 -15.27 29.07 -38.31
C GLY A 312 -15.78 28.15 -37.23
N ILE A 313 -15.14 27.01 -37.01
CA ILE A 313 -15.48 26.05 -35.93
C ILE A 313 -14.64 26.28 -34.67
N ALA A 314 -13.54 27.00 -34.81
CA ALA A 314 -12.49 27.18 -33.79
C ALA A 314 -12.93 27.73 -32.43
N ASN A 315 -14.03 28.44 -32.40
CA ASN A 315 -14.52 29.04 -31.16
C ASN A 315 -15.79 28.38 -30.61
N SER A 316 -16.29 27.35 -31.29
CA SER A 316 -17.48 26.63 -30.81
C SER A 316 -17.05 25.50 -29.92
N LEU A 317 -17.66 25.46 -28.73
CA LEU A 317 -17.75 24.28 -27.93
C LEU A 317 -18.48 23.23 -28.74
N LEU A 318 -17.76 22.37 -29.41
CA LEU A 318 -18.39 21.28 -30.12
C LEU A 318 -19.09 20.38 -29.13
N PRO A 319 -20.40 20.15 -29.26
CA PRO A 319 -21.14 19.27 -28.37
C PRO A 319 -20.84 17.78 -28.58
N TYR A 320 -20.04 17.46 -29.58
CA TYR A 320 -19.65 16.12 -30.00
C TYR A 320 -18.19 16.07 -30.45
N ASP A 321 -17.59 14.90 -30.39
CA ASP A 321 -16.30 14.61 -31.01
C ASP A 321 -16.50 14.17 -32.47
N LEU A 322 -15.39 14.01 -33.18
CA LEU A 322 -15.41 13.60 -34.57
C LEU A 322 -15.83 12.14 -34.82
N ALA A 323 -15.88 11.33 -33.75
CA ALA A 323 -16.42 9.97 -33.75
C ALA A 323 -17.93 9.92 -33.47
N GLY A 324 -18.62 11.07 -33.33
CA GLY A 324 -20.05 11.16 -33.02
C GLY A 324 -20.38 10.93 -31.57
N ASN A 325 -19.40 10.94 -30.68
CA ASN A 325 -19.67 10.87 -29.23
C ASN A 325 -20.02 12.25 -28.69
N LEU A 326 -20.95 12.28 -27.77
CA LEU A 326 -21.41 13.51 -27.15
C LEU A 326 -20.51 13.91 -25.99
N ARG A 327 -20.22 15.19 -25.91
CA ARG A 327 -19.53 15.77 -24.77
C ARG A 327 -20.42 15.73 -23.53
N VAL A 328 -19.94 15.07 -22.50
CA VAL A 328 -20.58 15.00 -21.17
C VAL A 328 -19.67 15.69 -20.18
N LEU A 329 -20.10 16.84 -19.69
CA LEU A 329 -19.40 17.60 -18.68
C LEU A 329 -20.08 17.46 -17.34
N ARG A 330 -19.38 16.87 -16.37
CA ARG A 330 -19.84 16.72 -14.99
C ARG A 330 -19.09 17.72 -14.12
N LEU A 331 -19.84 18.63 -13.52
CA LEU A 331 -19.31 19.66 -12.65
C LEU A 331 -19.66 19.32 -11.20
N TYR A 332 -18.67 19.44 -10.32
CA TYR A 332 -18.80 19.39 -8.87
C TYR A 332 -18.26 20.68 -8.29
N TRP A 333 -19.05 21.35 -7.41
CA TRP A 333 -18.59 22.61 -6.82
C TRP A 333 -19.05 22.75 -5.38
N LYS A 334 -18.30 23.50 -4.57
CA LYS A 334 -18.65 23.87 -3.21
C LYS A 334 -19.58 25.06 -3.21
N SER A 335 -20.70 24.93 -2.54
CA SER A 335 -21.66 25.99 -2.28
C SER A 335 -21.88 26.15 -0.78
N LYS A 336 -22.74 27.06 -0.37
CA LYS A 336 -23.09 27.28 1.02
C LYS A 336 -24.55 26.94 1.27
N ARG A 337 -24.83 26.26 2.37
CA ARG A 337 -26.17 25.98 2.88
C ARG A 337 -26.36 26.69 4.19
N LYS A 338 -27.52 27.31 4.39
CA LYS A 338 -27.92 27.94 5.64
C LYS A 338 -28.55 26.90 6.56
N ILE A 339 -28.07 26.79 7.78
CA ILE A 339 -28.61 25.93 8.84
C ILE A 339 -28.98 26.84 10.02
N LEU A 340 -30.09 26.53 10.66
CA LEU A 340 -30.57 27.22 11.85
C LEU A 340 -30.24 26.35 13.07
N LYS A 341 -29.55 26.93 14.04
CA LYS A 341 -29.40 26.36 15.37
C LYS A 341 -30.43 27.01 16.26
N VAL A 342 -31.39 26.22 16.72
CA VAL A 342 -32.50 26.68 17.54
C VAL A 342 -32.29 26.18 18.96
N LYS A 343 -32.37 27.10 19.89
CA LYS A 343 -32.43 26.84 21.32
C LYS A 343 -33.88 26.65 21.69
N SER A 344 -34.26 25.52 22.17
CA SER A 344 -35.57 25.21 22.70
C SER A 344 -35.47 24.85 24.19
N TYR A 345 -36.57 25.07 24.93
CA TYR A 345 -36.70 24.64 26.31
C TYR A 345 -37.59 23.43 26.32
N ASP A 346 -37.16 22.35 26.93
CA ASP A 346 -38.00 21.19 27.16
C ASP A 346 -39.10 21.55 28.19
N PRO A 347 -40.40 21.43 27.85
CA PRO A 347 -41.47 21.81 28.77
C PRO A 347 -41.58 20.91 29.99
N GLU A 348 -41.02 19.66 29.95
CA GLU A 348 -41.09 18.71 31.08
C GLU A 348 -39.90 18.87 32.03
N THR A 349 -38.68 19.03 31.51
CA THR A 349 -37.46 19.08 32.31
C THR A 349 -36.95 20.49 32.57
N GLY A 350 -37.36 21.48 31.76
CA GLY A 350 -36.86 22.85 31.79
C GLY A 350 -35.42 23.00 31.33
N GLU A 351 -34.83 21.95 30.77
CA GLU A 351 -33.49 21.99 30.26
C GLU A 351 -33.40 22.68 28.91
N GLU A 352 -32.25 23.31 28.66
CA GLU A 352 -31.96 23.97 27.40
C GLU A 352 -31.48 22.95 26.39
N GLU A 353 -32.19 22.76 25.29
CA GLU A 353 -31.81 21.88 24.19
C GLU A 353 -31.45 22.66 22.93
N TRP A 354 -30.37 22.29 22.26
CA TRP A 354 -29.94 22.89 21.03
C TRP A 354 -30.14 21.95 19.86
N ASN A 355 -31.02 22.30 18.94
CA ASN A 355 -31.33 21.50 17.77
C ASN A 355 -30.97 22.20 16.46
N PHE A 356 -30.55 21.45 15.43
CA PHE A 356 -30.24 21.98 14.11
C PHE A 356 -31.37 21.71 13.14
N TYR A 357 -31.89 22.79 12.54
CA TYR A 357 -33.00 22.75 11.60
C TYR A 357 -32.60 23.28 10.22
N PRO A 358 -33.26 22.83 9.15
CA PRO A 358 -33.12 23.40 7.81
C PRO A 358 -33.63 24.86 7.76
N GLU A 359 -33.25 25.57 6.70
CA GLU A 359 -33.58 26.98 6.50
C GLU A 359 -35.07 27.29 6.55
N ASN A 360 -35.92 26.33 6.19
CA ASN A 360 -37.40 26.49 6.11
C ASN A 360 -38.10 26.31 7.47
N TYR A 361 -37.36 26.07 8.53
CA TYR A 361 -37.94 25.94 9.86
C TYR A 361 -38.56 27.27 10.30
N VAL A 362 -39.81 27.21 10.74
CA VAL A 362 -40.56 28.36 11.26
C VAL A 362 -40.33 28.42 12.77
N VAL A 363 -39.62 29.44 13.22
CA VAL A 363 -39.30 29.64 14.61
C VAL A 363 -40.52 29.99 15.42
N ASN A 364 -40.78 29.25 16.49
CA ASN A 364 -41.85 29.55 17.41
C ASN A 364 -41.38 30.52 18.52
N LYS A 365 -41.52 31.81 18.27
CA LYS A 365 -41.14 32.84 19.21
C LYS A 365 -42.01 32.85 20.49
N GLU A 366 -43.21 32.31 20.44
CA GLU A 366 -44.12 32.23 21.58
C GLU A 366 -43.63 31.14 22.58
N ALA A 367 -42.94 30.11 22.09
CA ALA A 367 -42.31 29.10 22.90
C ALA A 367 -40.90 29.51 23.43
N GLY A 368 -40.46 30.75 23.19
CA GLY A 368 -39.16 31.23 23.67
C GLY A 368 -37.97 30.72 22.85
N GLU A 369 -38.16 30.22 21.64
CA GLU A 369 -37.07 29.73 20.80
C GLU A 369 -36.14 30.87 20.36
N GLU A 370 -34.86 30.70 20.60
CA GLU A 370 -33.77 31.55 20.10
C GLU A 370 -33.08 30.90 18.90
N VAL A 371 -32.81 31.68 17.84
CA VAL A 371 -32.24 31.15 16.59
C VAL A 371 -30.92 31.82 16.24
N GLN A 372 -29.91 30.98 15.96
CA GLN A 372 -28.67 31.39 15.36
C GLN A 372 -28.55 30.77 13.98
N SER A 373 -28.12 31.51 12.96
CA SER A 373 -27.92 30.97 11.60
C SER A 373 -26.46 30.81 11.27
N PHE A 374 -26.14 29.68 10.64
CA PHE A 374 -24.81 29.33 10.18
C PHE A 374 -24.81 29.01 8.68
N TRP A 375 -23.69 29.28 8.04
CA TRP A 375 -23.42 28.89 6.69
C TRP A 375 -22.41 27.73 6.68
N VAL A 376 -22.85 26.56 6.23
CA VAL A 376 -22.01 25.36 6.09
C VAL A 376 -21.73 25.10 4.62
N ASN A 377 -20.61 24.43 4.33
CA ASN A 377 -20.31 24.01 2.98
C ASN A 377 -21.26 22.91 2.54
N GLU A 378 -21.62 22.92 1.26
CA GLU A 378 -22.46 21.92 0.62
C GLU A 378 -21.90 21.61 -0.76
N ALA A 379 -21.72 20.32 -1.09
CA ALA A 379 -21.29 19.91 -2.40
C ALA A 379 -22.48 19.83 -3.36
N TRP A 380 -22.32 20.42 -4.52
CA TRP A 380 -23.30 20.42 -5.61
C TRP A 380 -22.76 19.65 -6.81
N GLU A 381 -23.65 19.08 -7.58
CA GLU A 381 -23.38 18.45 -8.86
C GLU A 381 -24.24 19.04 -9.96
N GLY A 382 -23.73 18.99 -11.18
CA GLY A 382 -24.45 19.38 -12.37
C GLY A 382 -23.82 18.77 -13.59
N THR A 383 -24.63 18.25 -14.50
CA THR A 383 -24.16 17.64 -15.75
C THR A 383 -24.70 18.41 -16.93
N MET A 384 -23.83 18.69 -17.88
CA MET A 384 -24.19 19.26 -19.18
C MET A 384 -23.86 18.21 -20.26
N ILE A 385 -24.83 17.91 -21.10
CA ILE A 385 -24.71 17.01 -22.22
C ILE A 385 -24.79 17.86 -23.51
N GLY A 386 -23.76 17.75 -24.34
CA GLY A 386 -23.58 18.67 -25.44
C GLY A 386 -23.41 20.10 -24.94
N ASN A 387 -24.19 21.04 -25.45
CA ASN A 387 -24.19 22.45 -25.03
C ASN A 387 -25.52 22.93 -24.45
N GLU A 388 -26.58 22.16 -24.54
CA GLU A 388 -27.95 22.63 -24.31
C GLU A 388 -28.68 21.87 -23.20
N ILE A 389 -28.32 20.61 -22.96
CA ILE A 389 -29.03 19.74 -22.02
C ILE A 389 -28.34 19.79 -20.66
N PHE A 390 -29.11 20.13 -19.63
CA PHE A 390 -28.63 20.25 -18.26
C PHE A 390 -29.41 19.28 -17.36
N VAL A 391 -28.73 18.32 -16.80
CA VAL A 391 -29.30 17.29 -15.91
C VAL A 391 -28.59 17.26 -14.55
N ASN A 392 -29.22 16.64 -13.57
CA ASN A 392 -28.69 16.42 -12.22
C ASN A 392 -28.12 17.66 -11.51
N MET A 393 -28.73 18.84 -11.75
CA MET A 393 -28.30 20.08 -11.09
C MET A 393 -28.87 20.14 -9.66
N ARG A 394 -28.23 19.48 -8.72
CA ARG A 394 -28.74 19.30 -7.34
C ARG A 394 -27.56 19.21 -6.33
N PRO A 395 -27.84 19.32 -5.02
CA PRO A 395 -26.86 18.93 -4.02
C PRO A 395 -26.47 17.46 -4.22
N ARG A 396 -25.18 17.17 -4.07
CA ARG A 396 -24.65 15.82 -4.30
C ARG A 396 -25.16 14.85 -3.23
N LEU A 397 -25.67 13.70 -3.64
CA LEU A 397 -26.26 12.71 -2.72
C LEU A 397 -25.21 12.05 -1.82
N ILE A 398 -24.02 11.83 -2.34
CA ILE A 398 -22.92 11.16 -1.64
C ILE A 398 -22.03 12.11 -0.83
N GLN A 399 -22.35 13.41 -0.78
CA GLN A 399 -21.67 14.30 0.15
C GLN A 399 -21.96 13.84 1.57
N TYR A 400 -20.91 13.76 2.37
CA TYR A 400 -21.05 13.35 3.74
C TYR A 400 -20.74 14.51 4.70
N ASN A 401 -21.67 14.77 5.59
CA ASN A 401 -21.52 15.74 6.67
C ASN A 401 -21.25 14.96 7.95
N ARG A 402 -20.02 14.95 8.43
CA ARG A 402 -19.68 14.34 9.72
C ARG A 402 -20.38 15.12 10.84
N LEU A 403 -20.87 14.41 11.84
CA LEU A 403 -21.53 15.01 13.01
C LEU A 403 -20.60 16.01 13.72
N ASN A 404 -19.32 15.74 13.78
CA ASN A 404 -18.32 16.62 14.39
C ASN A 404 -18.04 17.88 13.57
N ASN A 405 -18.25 17.85 12.26
CA ASN A 405 -17.99 18.98 11.38
C ASN A 405 -18.96 18.98 10.19
N PRO A 406 -20.16 19.55 10.34
CA PRO A 406 -21.17 19.56 9.28
C PRO A 406 -20.77 20.39 8.05
N SER A 407 -19.69 21.18 8.14
CA SER A 407 -19.15 21.94 7.01
C SER A 407 -18.12 21.15 6.18
N ARG A 408 -17.72 19.97 6.64
CA ARG A 408 -16.80 19.09 5.92
C ARG A 408 -17.60 18.28 4.88
N CYS A 409 -17.66 18.77 3.67
CA CYS A 409 -18.24 18.07 2.52
C CYS A 409 -17.17 17.75 1.48
N HIS A 410 -17.40 16.70 0.68
CA HIS A 410 -16.52 16.32 -0.42
C HIS A 410 -17.33 15.96 -1.68
N PHE A 411 -16.64 15.91 -2.81
CA PHE A 411 -17.26 15.62 -4.11
C PHE A 411 -17.37 14.12 -4.43
N GLY A 412 -16.91 13.24 -3.53
CA GLY A 412 -16.71 11.85 -3.86
C GLY A 412 -15.49 11.63 -4.78
N ILE A 413 -14.65 12.64 -4.94
CA ILE A 413 -13.42 12.59 -5.72
C ILE A 413 -12.26 12.83 -4.75
N VAL A 414 -11.35 11.87 -4.70
CA VAL A 414 -10.22 11.84 -3.77
C VAL A 414 -8.94 11.71 -4.56
N GLY A 415 -7.91 12.41 -4.14
CA GLY A 415 -6.62 12.29 -4.80
C GLY A 415 -5.55 13.20 -4.24
N SER A 416 -4.39 13.16 -4.86
CA SER A 416 -3.27 14.04 -4.54
C SER A 416 -2.57 14.54 -5.78
N ILE A 417 -2.02 15.75 -5.66
CA ILE A 417 -1.11 16.33 -6.62
C ILE A 417 0.30 16.14 -6.08
N TYR A 418 1.13 15.46 -6.85
CA TYR A 418 2.52 15.16 -6.51
C TYR A 418 3.40 16.33 -6.93
N ASN A 419 3.82 17.12 -5.99
CA ASN A 419 4.79 18.16 -6.23
C ASN A 419 5.35 18.75 -4.93
N LEU A 420 6.33 19.63 -5.08
CA LEU A 420 6.98 20.34 -4.00
C LEU A 420 6.58 21.81 -3.92
N ASN A 421 5.71 22.30 -4.82
CA ASN A 421 5.43 23.73 -4.92
C ASN A 421 4.01 24.05 -5.43
N ASP A 422 3.18 24.61 -4.56
CA ASP A 422 1.91 25.29 -4.88
C ASP A 422 0.92 24.47 -5.70
N SER A 423 0.75 23.19 -5.40
CA SER A 423 -0.20 22.31 -6.08
C SER A 423 -0.04 22.22 -7.61
N ARG A 424 1.15 22.51 -8.14
CA ARG A 424 1.45 22.31 -9.55
C ARG A 424 1.97 20.89 -9.75
N PRO A 425 1.34 20.08 -10.61
CA PRO A 425 1.79 18.72 -10.81
C PRO A 425 3.20 18.70 -11.43
N PHE A 426 4.08 17.91 -10.84
CA PHE A 426 5.42 17.64 -11.32
C PHE A 426 5.74 16.18 -11.06
N SER A 427 5.91 15.43 -12.12
CA SER A 427 6.00 13.98 -12.10
C SER A 427 7.44 13.46 -12.11
N LEU A 428 7.59 12.18 -11.82
CA LEU A 428 8.88 11.50 -11.98
C LEU A 428 9.32 11.47 -13.46
N VAL A 429 8.35 11.34 -14.39
CA VAL A 429 8.61 11.44 -15.82
C VAL A 429 9.17 12.82 -16.19
N ASP A 430 8.66 13.90 -15.58
CA ASP A 430 9.19 15.25 -15.83
C ASP A 430 10.65 15.40 -15.41
N MET A 431 11.06 14.73 -14.34
CA MET A 431 12.46 14.70 -13.90
C MET A 431 13.35 13.93 -14.88
N MET A 432 12.86 12.82 -15.41
CA MET A 432 13.65 11.93 -16.28
C MET A 432 13.63 12.35 -17.76
N LYS A 433 12.61 13.09 -18.18
CA LYS A 433 12.37 13.49 -19.57
C LYS A 433 13.59 14.11 -20.26
N PRO A 434 14.32 15.09 -19.68
CA PRO A 434 15.50 15.68 -20.31
C PRO A 434 16.59 14.65 -20.64
N TYR A 435 16.79 13.70 -19.74
CA TYR A 435 17.79 12.62 -19.92
C TYR A 435 17.37 11.66 -21.04
N ASN A 436 16.07 11.34 -21.11
CA ASN A 436 15.56 10.48 -22.19
C ASN A 436 15.69 11.14 -23.54
N TYR A 437 15.40 12.43 -23.66
CA TYR A 437 15.58 13.18 -24.89
C TYR A 437 17.04 13.25 -25.32
N LEU A 438 17.94 13.47 -24.38
CA LEU A 438 19.37 13.44 -24.65
C LEU A 438 19.84 12.05 -25.09
N TYR A 439 19.32 11.00 -24.46
CA TYR A 439 19.57 9.61 -24.85
C TYR A 439 19.14 9.37 -26.30
N ASP A 440 17.94 9.76 -26.68
CA ASP A 440 17.41 9.60 -28.04
C ASP A 440 18.27 10.33 -29.08
N ALA A 441 18.70 11.56 -28.77
CA ALA A 441 19.56 12.35 -29.65
C ALA A 441 20.93 11.71 -29.87
N ILE A 442 21.52 11.15 -28.80
CA ILE A 442 22.83 10.48 -28.90
C ILE A 442 22.68 9.14 -29.62
N HIS A 443 21.59 8.41 -29.35
CA HIS A 443 21.32 7.15 -30.04
C HIS A 443 21.14 7.33 -31.54
N ASP A 444 20.45 8.42 -31.95
CA ASP A 444 20.36 8.78 -33.36
C ASP A 444 21.73 9.05 -33.98
N ARG A 445 22.61 9.81 -33.30
CA ARG A 445 24.00 10.04 -33.75
C ARG A 445 24.77 8.74 -33.85
N LEU A 446 24.63 7.85 -32.88
CA LEU A 446 25.25 6.53 -32.90
C LEU A 446 24.79 5.71 -34.10
N ASN A 447 23.49 5.66 -34.36
CA ASN A 447 22.92 4.95 -35.49
C ASN A 447 23.46 5.52 -36.83
N LYS A 448 23.54 6.86 -36.97
CA LYS A 448 24.13 7.51 -38.13
C LYS A 448 25.62 7.20 -38.28
N ALA A 449 26.35 7.18 -37.16
CA ALA A 449 27.77 6.84 -37.15
C ALA A 449 27.99 5.37 -37.57
N ILE A 450 27.18 4.45 -37.06
CA ILE A 450 27.24 3.03 -37.45
C ILE A 450 26.91 2.88 -38.95
N ALA A 451 25.87 3.53 -39.43
CA ALA A 451 25.45 3.49 -40.84
C ALA A 451 26.50 4.12 -41.79
N SER A 452 27.23 5.14 -41.33
CA SER A 452 28.28 5.79 -42.10
C SER A 452 29.67 5.17 -41.98
N ASN A 453 29.83 4.18 -41.12
CA ASN A 453 31.08 3.48 -40.93
C ASN A 453 31.32 2.48 -42.05
N TRP A 454 31.90 2.96 -43.14
CA TRP A 454 32.24 2.19 -44.32
C TRP A 454 33.63 1.53 -44.24
N GLY A 455 34.25 1.59 -43.11
CA GLY A 455 35.62 1.13 -42.92
C GLY A 455 36.66 2.11 -43.48
N SER A 456 37.65 1.60 -44.12
CA SER A 456 38.69 2.44 -44.76
C SER A 456 38.28 2.69 -46.23
N ILE A 457 38.22 3.96 -46.64
CA ILE A 457 38.06 4.33 -48.03
C ILE A 457 39.44 4.41 -48.64
N LEU A 458 39.66 3.58 -49.62
CA LEU A 458 40.90 3.62 -50.38
C LEU A 458 40.84 4.77 -51.36
N GLU A 459 41.68 5.79 -51.19
CA GLU A 459 41.88 6.82 -52.19
C GLU A 459 42.61 6.20 -53.38
N LEU A 460 41.89 5.96 -54.45
CA LEU A 460 42.45 5.39 -55.67
C LEU A 460 42.87 6.49 -56.63
N ASP A 461 44.17 6.66 -56.78
CA ASP A 461 44.71 7.44 -57.91
C ASP A 461 44.68 6.56 -59.14
N LEU A 462 43.82 6.94 -60.11
CA LEU A 462 43.68 6.21 -61.40
C LEU A 462 45.01 6.07 -62.17
N SER A 463 45.95 6.95 -61.94
CA SER A 463 47.30 6.84 -62.49
C SER A 463 48.09 5.64 -61.97
N LYS A 464 47.70 5.05 -60.83
CA LYS A 464 48.33 3.87 -60.19
C LYS A 464 47.77 2.53 -60.68
N VAL A 465 46.69 2.56 -61.46
CA VAL A 465 46.14 1.34 -62.10
C VAL A 465 47.05 0.92 -63.23
N PRO A 466 47.60 -0.28 -63.28
CA PRO A 466 48.53 -0.73 -64.35
C PRO A 466 47.88 -0.61 -65.72
N LYS A 467 48.60 -0.12 -66.65
CA LYS A 467 48.15 0.09 -68.04
C LYS A 467 47.62 -1.25 -68.60
N GLY A 468 46.39 -1.26 -69.08
CA GLY A 468 45.71 -2.46 -69.60
C GLY A 468 44.90 -3.23 -68.58
N TRP A 469 44.84 -2.71 -67.38
CA TRP A 469 43.98 -3.29 -66.36
C TRP A 469 42.70 -2.44 -66.19
N ASP A 470 41.58 -3.10 -66.09
CA ASP A 470 40.34 -2.43 -65.71
C ASP A 470 40.37 -2.13 -64.20
N VAL A 471 39.75 -0.98 -63.84
CA VAL A 471 39.61 -0.55 -62.42
C VAL A 471 38.94 -1.65 -61.60
N GLY A 472 37.93 -2.32 -62.14
CA GLY A 472 37.23 -3.41 -61.48
C GLY A 472 38.14 -4.63 -61.18
N LYS A 473 39.02 -4.98 -62.16
CA LYS A 473 39.99 -6.06 -61.97
C LYS A 473 41.05 -5.71 -60.92
N TRP A 474 41.50 -4.47 -60.91
CA TRP A 474 42.47 -4.01 -59.92
C TRP A 474 41.85 -3.98 -58.51
N MET A 475 40.64 -3.48 -58.40
CA MET A 475 39.86 -3.50 -57.16
C MET A 475 39.59 -4.92 -56.64
N TYR A 476 39.31 -5.86 -57.56
CA TYR A 476 39.15 -7.26 -57.18
C TYR A 476 40.39 -7.82 -56.51
N TYR A 477 41.57 -7.59 -57.06
CA TYR A 477 42.84 -8.06 -56.45
C TYR A 477 43.14 -7.37 -55.12
N ALA A 478 42.88 -6.08 -55.04
CA ALA A 478 43.06 -5.32 -53.80
C ALA A 478 42.11 -5.79 -52.71
N ARG A 479 40.84 -6.11 -53.04
CA ARG A 479 39.78 -6.50 -52.08
C ARG A 479 39.86 -7.97 -51.67
N VAL A 480 40.10 -8.85 -52.63
CA VAL A 480 40.08 -10.31 -52.41
C VAL A 480 41.43 -10.84 -51.98
N ASN A 481 42.49 -10.38 -52.62
CA ASN A 481 43.85 -10.89 -52.36
C ASN A 481 44.68 -9.93 -51.47
N HIS A 482 44.12 -8.79 -51.07
CA HIS A 482 44.81 -7.74 -50.31
C HIS A 482 46.12 -7.24 -50.95
N ILE A 483 46.24 -7.38 -52.26
CA ILE A 483 47.43 -7.01 -53.03
C ILE A 483 47.11 -5.85 -53.97
N ALA A 484 47.67 -4.66 -53.70
CA ALA A 484 47.68 -3.54 -54.62
C ALA A 484 48.84 -3.66 -55.60
N VAL A 485 48.57 -4.03 -56.84
CA VAL A 485 49.59 -4.09 -57.93
C VAL A 485 49.85 -2.68 -58.42
N ILE A 486 51.05 -2.20 -58.26
CA ILE A 486 51.51 -0.87 -58.72
C ILE A 486 52.71 -1.10 -59.65
N ASP A 487 52.66 -0.59 -60.87
CA ASP A 487 53.77 -0.68 -61.78
C ASP A 487 54.47 0.70 -61.92
N SER A 488 55.28 1.02 -60.91
CA SER A 488 55.96 2.32 -60.81
C SER A 488 56.99 2.55 -61.95
N PHE A 489 57.40 1.50 -62.70
CA PHE A 489 58.39 1.62 -63.74
C PHE A 489 57.74 2.04 -65.08
N LYS A 490 56.59 1.49 -65.34
CA LYS A 490 55.84 1.89 -66.56
C LYS A 490 55.15 3.24 -66.40
N GLU A 491 54.75 3.59 -65.24
CA GLU A 491 54.12 4.89 -64.97
C GLU A 491 55.13 6.05 -65.09
N GLY A 492 56.39 5.81 -64.77
CA GLY A 492 57.46 6.77 -64.89
C GLY A 492 57.83 7.13 -66.40
N THR A 493 57.26 6.32 -67.37
CA THR A 493 57.57 6.56 -68.79
C THR A 493 56.47 7.32 -69.57
N ILE A 494 55.27 7.54 -69.02
CA ILE A 494 54.09 8.10 -69.69
C ILE A 494 53.41 9.16 -68.76
N GLY A 495 54.07 10.25 -68.49
CA GLY A 495 53.51 11.32 -67.68
C GLY A 495 54.11 12.67 -68.00
N ALA A 496 53.61 13.78 -67.50
CA ALA A 496 54.17 15.12 -67.62
C ALA A 496 55.55 15.28 -66.99
N SER A 497 56.00 14.32 -66.16
CA SER A 497 57.37 14.25 -65.62
C SER A 497 57.92 12.83 -65.89
N THR A 498 58.95 12.80 -66.85
CA THR A 498 59.67 11.58 -67.22
C THR A 498 60.96 11.47 -66.44
N GLY A 499 61.30 10.23 -65.92
CA GLY A 499 62.51 9.93 -65.22
C GLY A 499 62.37 9.20 -63.90
N LYS A 500 63.45 8.73 -63.27
CA LYS A 500 63.50 8.00 -62.07
C LYS A 500 62.87 8.71 -60.87
N LEU A 501 62.77 10.03 -60.86
CA LEU A 501 62.09 10.78 -59.79
C LEU A 501 60.52 10.81 -59.97
N ALA A 502 60.02 10.57 -61.18
CA ALA A 502 58.56 10.60 -61.40
C ALA A 502 57.84 9.48 -60.63
N GLY A 503 58.39 8.28 -60.55
CA GLY A 503 57.92 7.19 -59.79
C GLY A 503 57.97 7.39 -58.24
N ALA A 504 58.92 8.16 -57.77
CA ALA A 504 59.05 8.48 -56.33
C ALA A 504 58.11 9.59 -55.90
N LEU A 505 57.76 10.54 -56.76
CA LEU A 505 56.79 11.61 -56.54
C LEU A 505 55.35 11.06 -56.51
N ASN A 506 55.08 10.08 -57.38
CA ASN A 506 53.80 9.46 -57.42
C ASN A 506 53.54 8.51 -56.20
N ASN A 507 54.58 8.13 -55.48
CA ASN A 507 54.48 7.32 -54.24
C ASN A 507 54.19 8.17 -53.03
N ALA A 508 54.26 9.47 -53.07
CA ALA A 508 54.04 10.40 -51.94
C ALA A 508 52.54 10.53 -51.57
N GLY A 509 51.59 10.06 -52.39
CA GLY A 509 50.15 10.14 -52.09
C GLY A 509 49.58 8.79 -51.65
N LYS A 510 49.96 8.31 -50.55
CA LYS A 510 49.23 7.22 -49.85
C LYS A 510 48.15 7.83 -48.98
N GLY A 511 47.08 8.24 -49.59
CA GLY A 511 45.89 8.66 -48.87
C GLY A 511 45.03 7.43 -48.59
N MET A 512 45.20 6.86 -47.47
CA MET A 512 44.20 5.97 -46.91
C MET A 512 43.33 6.85 -45.98
N ILE A 513 42.12 7.14 -46.41
CA ILE A 513 41.18 7.85 -45.56
C ILE A 513 40.60 6.78 -44.64
N GLU A 514 41.10 6.70 -43.48
CA GLU A 514 40.47 5.88 -42.41
C GLU A 514 39.20 6.54 -41.95
N THR A 515 38.07 5.98 -42.39
CA THR A 515 36.76 6.35 -41.86
C THR A 515 36.36 5.51 -40.65
N ASN A 516 37.37 4.93 -39.97
CA ASN A 516 37.12 4.13 -38.80
C ASN A 516 36.77 5.04 -37.62
N ILE A 517 35.45 5.16 -37.36
CA ILE A 517 34.88 5.94 -36.27
C ILE A 517 34.67 5.06 -35.01
N GLY A 518 35.38 3.96 -34.86
CA GLY A 518 35.24 3.05 -33.74
C GLY A 518 35.37 3.74 -32.36
N ASN A 519 36.37 4.67 -32.24
CA ASN A 519 36.56 5.44 -30.99
C ASN A 519 35.36 6.39 -30.75
N TYR A 520 34.83 7.00 -31.78
CA TYR A 520 33.66 7.86 -31.68
C TYR A 520 32.43 7.03 -31.24
N ILE A 521 32.19 5.88 -31.87
CA ILE A 521 31.12 4.94 -31.51
C ILE A 521 31.27 4.53 -30.03
N GLN A 522 32.48 4.17 -29.59
CA GLN A 522 32.70 3.80 -28.19
C GLN A 522 32.45 4.96 -27.23
N GLN A 523 32.81 6.20 -27.60
CA GLN A 523 32.50 7.39 -26.81
C GLN A 523 30.99 7.61 -26.71
N GLN A 524 30.24 7.44 -27.80
CA GLN A 524 28.77 7.58 -27.79
C GLN A 524 28.11 6.48 -26.89
N ILE A 525 28.61 5.24 -26.94
CA ILE A 525 28.11 4.16 -26.07
C ILE A 525 28.37 4.50 -24.61
N ASN A 526 29.56 4.95 -24.26
CA ASN A 526 29.89 5.34 -22.90
C ASN A 526 29.02 6.51 -22.41
N LEU A 527 28.70 7.45 -23.29
CA LEU A 527 27.83 8.58 -23.00
C LEU A 527 26.36 8.13 -22.78
N LEU A 528 25.87 7.16 -23.58
CA LEU A 528 24.55 6.56 -23.36
C LEU A 528 24.46 5.85 -22.01
N GLU A 529 25.51 5.14 -21.60
CA GLU A 529 25.56 4.50 -20.28
C GLU A 529 25.60 5.52 -19.14
N PHE A 530 26.36 6.60 -19.32
CA PHE A 530 26.42 7.69 -18.36
C PHE A 530 25.05 8.36 -18.19
N ILE A 531 24.33 8.66 -19.26
CA ILE A 531 23.00 9.28 -19.21
C ILE A 531 21.99 8.34 -18.51
N LYS A 532 22.05 7.03 -18.79
CA LYS A 532 21.22 6.07 -18.07
C LYS A 532 21.49 6.08 -16.56
N MET A 533 22.74 6.24 -16.17
CA MET A 533 23.13 6.31 -14.76
C MET A 533 22.63 7.60 -14.12
N GLU A 534 22.86 8.76 -14.74
CA GLU A 534 22.35 10.06 -14.27
C GLU A 534 20.81 10.06 -14.14
N MET A 535 20.10 9.51 -15.12
CA MET A 535 18.65 9.38 -15.07
C MET A 535 18.21 8.47 -13.90
N ALA A 536 18.94 7.39 -13.63
CA ALA A 536 18.70 6.48 -12.54
C ALA A 536 18.89 7.17 -11.18
N ASP A 537 19.94 7.96 -11.04
CA ASP A 537 20.24 8.71 -9.83
C ASP A 537 19.18 9.77 -9.54
N VAL A 538 18.73 10.51 -10.56
CA VAL A 538 17.65 11.49 -10.42
C VAL A 538 16.33 10.82 -10.05
N ALA A 539 16.03 9.65 -10.60
CA ALA A 539 14.84 8.87 -10.27
C ALA A 539 14.93 8.16 -8.91
N GLY A 540 16.11 8.13 -8.28
CA GLY A 540 16.35 7.39 -7.05
C GLY A 540 16.28 5.88 -7.24
N ILE A 541 16.62 5.36 -8.43
CA ILE A 541 16.55 3.93 -8.75
C ILE A 541 17.96 3.44 -9.10
N SER A 542 18.66 2.87 -8.14
CA SER A 542 20.01 2.33 -8.33
C SER A 542 20.02 1.08 -9.23
N LYS A 543 21.17 0.76 -9.81
CA LYS A 543 21.37 -0.45 -10.62
C LYS A 543 21.05 -1.72 -9.82
N GLN A 544 21.40 -1.74 -8.53
CA GLN A 544 21.11 -2.85 -7.62
C GLN A 544 19.61 -3.05 -7.42
N ARG A 545 18.84 -1.96 -7.32
CA ARG A 545 17.37 -1.99 -7.21
C ARG A 545 16.70 -2.52 -8.48
N GLU A 546 17.33 -2.35 -9.65
CA GLU A 546 16.90 -2.98 -10.90
C GLU A 546 17.33 -4.45 -11.04
N GLY A 547 18.03 -5.00 -10.05
CA GLY A 547 18.52 -6.38 -10.08
C GLY A 547 19.85 -6.55 -10.80
N GLN A 548 20.57 -5.48 -11.16
CA GLN A 548 21.90 -5.54 -11.76
C GLN A 548 22.95 -5.59 -10.66
N VAL A 549 23.38 -6.79 -10.30
CA VAL A 549 24.41 -7.01 -9.28
C VAL A 549 25.71 -7.46 -9.93
N SER A 550 26.81 -6.80 -9.57
CA SER A 550 28.15 -7.21 -10.01
C SER A 550 28.65 -8.41 -9.20
N SER A 551 29.38 -9.32 -9.84
CA SER A 551 29.99 -10.49 -9.16
C SER A 551 30.96 -10.15 -8.01
N ARG A 552 31.38 -8.89 -7.93
CA ARG A 552 32.27 -8.36 -6.88
C ARG A 552 31.56 -7.70 -5.72
N GLU A 553 30.24 -7.49 -5.83
CA GLU A 553 29.45 -6.84 -4.78
C GLU A 553 29.09 -7.85 -3.70
N THR A 554 29.19 -7.43 -2.44
CA THR A 554 28.76 -8.25 -1.30
C THR A 554 27.25 -8.11 -1.09
N VAL A 555 26.58 -9.16 -0.61
CA VAL A 555 25.14 -9.16 -0.33
C VAL A 555 24.76 -7.97 0.55
N GLY A 556 25.49 -7.72 1.64
CA GLY A 556 25.23 -6.59 2.52
C GLY A 556 25.50 -5.20 1.90
N GLY A 557 26.34 -5.11 0.87
CA GLY A 557 26.55 -3.89 0.08
C GLY A 557 25.35 -3.61 -0.82
N VAL A 558 24.83 -4.64 -1.50
CA VAL A 558 23.64 -4.57 -2.36
C VAL A 558 22.40 -4.20 -1.55
N GLU A 559 22.19 -4.83 -0.41
CA GLU A 559 21.06 -4.52 0.48
C GLU A 559 21.06 -3.07 0.94
N ARG A 560 22.22 -2.56 1.39
CA ARG A 560 22.35 -1.16 1.82
C ARG A 560 22.13 -0.18 0.69
N ALA A 561 22.66 -0.47 -0.52
CA ALA A 561 22.46 0.37 -1.68
C ALA A 561 20.99 0.41 -2.11
N THR A 562 20.30 -0.73 -2.08
CA THR A 562 18.87 -0.84 -2.38
C THR A 562 18.04 -0.08 -1.35
N LEU A 563 18.34 -0.23 -0.06
CA LEU A 563 17.66 0.47 1.02
C LEU A 563 17.83 1.99 0.90
N GLN A 564 19.06 2.47 0.66
CA GLN A 564 19.32 3.90 0.50
C GLN A 564 18.64 4.48 -0.73
N SER A 565 18.59 3.73 -1.82
CA SER A 565 17.84 4.08 -3.03
C SER A 565 16.34 4.15 -2.78
N SER A 566 15.79 3.24 -1.96
CA SER A 566 14.34 3.26 -1.63
C SER A 566 13.94 4.50 -0.83
N HIS A 567 14.81 5.02 0.05
CA HIS A 567 14.53 6.24 0.82
C HIS A 567 14.29 7.47 -0.06
N ILE A 568 14.94 7.57 -1.22
CA ILE A 568 14.77 8.69 -2.15
C ILE A 568 13.35 8.73 -2.71
N THR A 569 12.75 7.57 -2.96
CA THR A 569 11.41 7.43 -3.55
C THR A 569 10.30 7.24 -2.52
N GLU A 570 10.62 7.16 -1.22
CA GLU A 570 9.68 6.85 -0.16
C GLU A 570 8.53 7.85 -0.04
N TRP A 571 8.81 9.12 -0.33
CA TRP A 571 7.78 10.16 -0.32
C TRP A 571 6.64 9.90 -1.32
N LEU A 572 6.92 9.25 -2.46
CA LEU A 572 5.91 8.85 -3.45
C LEU A 572 4.94 7.84 -2.83
N PHE A 573 5.48 6.82 -2.16
CA PHE A 573 4.67 5.79 -1.51
C PHE A 573 3.90 6.35 -0.32
N THR A 574 4.50 7.25 0.45
CA THR A 574 3.83 7.90 1.59
C THR A 574 2.60 8.69 1.13
N ILE A 575 2.71 9.45 0.03
CA ILE A 575 1.57 10.17 -0.53
C ILE A 575 0.52 9.19 -1.07
N HIS A 576 0.96 8.16 -1.77
CA HIS A 576 0.09 7.12 -2.32
C HIS A 576 -0.71 6.40 -1.22
N ASP A 577 -0.08 6.02 -0.13
CA ASP A 577 -0.75 5.39 1.00
C ASP A 577 -1.75 6.32 1.70
N ASP A 578 -1.44 7.63 1.82
CA ASP A 578 -2.40 8.63 2.30
C ASP A 578 -3.61 8.74 1.35
N VAL A 579 -3.37 8.68 0.03
CA VAL A 579 -4.46 8.68 -0.96
C VAL A 579 -5.31 7.41 -0.86
N LYS A 580 -4.69 6.23 -0.76
CA LYS A 580 -5.41 4.95 -0.56
C LYS A 580 -6.32 5.03 0.67
N LYS A 581 -5.80 5.48 1.80
CA LYS A 581 -6.57 5.65 3.04
C LYS A 581 -7.80 6.54 2.80
N ARG A 582 -7.60 7.73 2.26
CA ARG A 582 -8.69 8.71 2.01
C ARG A 582 -9.70 8.20 0.98
N ALA A 583 -9.24 7.47 -0.04
CA ALA A 583 -10.10 6.87 -1.05
C ALA A 583 -10.99 5.77 -0.45
N LEU A 584 -10.45 4.93 0.41
CA LEU A 584 -11.22 3.90 1.11
C LEU A 584 -12.18 4.50 2.17
N GLU A 585 -11.78 5.57 2.86
CA GLU A 585 -12.70 6.33 3.74
C GLU A 585 -13.87 6.90 2.93
N CYS A 586 -13.60 7.53 1.78
CA CYS A 586 -14.63 8.05 0.88
C CYS A 586 -15.53 6.93 0.33
N PHE A 587 -14.96 5.77 0.04
CA PHE A 587 -15.72 4.60 -0.39
C PHE A 587 -16.69 4.10 0.69
N LEU A 588 -16.25 4.04 1.96
CA LEU A 588 -17.13 3.69 3.08
C LEU A 588 -18.25 4.71 3.27
N GLU A 589 -17.94 6.00 3.15
CA GLU A 589 -18.96 7.06 3.21
C GLU A 589 -19.97 6.93 2.06
N THR A 590 -19.51 6.55 0.87
CA THR A 590 -20.39 6.27 -0.27
C THR A 590 -21.23 5.01 -0.02
N ALA A 591 -20.65 3.97 0.56
CA ALA A 591 -21.36 2.75 0.93
C ALA A 591 -22.48 2.99 1.96
N LYS A 592 -22.29 3.91 2.94
CA LYS A 592 -23.33 4.33 3.88
C LYS A 592 -24.57 4.86 3.15
N VAL A 593 -24.35 5.68 2.13
CA VAL A 593 -25.48 6.26 1.35
C VAL A 593 -26.11 5.20 0.45
N ALA A 594 -25.30 4.33 -0.17
CA ALA A 594 -25.78 3.28 -1.08
C ALA A 594 -26.63 2.21 -0.37
N LEU A 595 -26.21 1.83 0.86
CA LEU A 595 -26.86 0.76 1.62
C LEU A 595 -28.02 1.26 2.50
N LYS A 596 -28.17 2.56 2.70
CA LYS A 596 -29.23 3.13 3.54
C LYS A 596 -30.62 2.65 3.10
N GLY A 597 -31.40 2.14 4.05
CA GLY A 597 -32.74 1.59 3.80
C GLY A 597 -32.75 0.22 3.13
N ARG A 598 -31.62 -0.48 3.10
CA ARG A 598 -31.49 -1.82 2.48
C ARG A 598 -30.76 -2.77 3.40
N ASN A 599 -31.26 -3.98 3.54
CA ASN A 599 -30.55 -5.07 4.19
C ASN A 599 -29.85 -5.92 3.12
N LYS A 600 -28.55 -6.07 3.23
CA LYS A 600 -27.77 -6.83 2.27
C LYS A 600 -27.04 -7.99 2.94
N LYS A 601 -27.10 -9.16 2.27
CA LYS A 601 -26.40 -10.36 2.70
C LYS A 601 -25.22 -10.61 1.77
N PHE A 602 -24.04 -10.75 2.36
CA PHE A 602 -22.83 -11.06 1.64
C PHE A 602 -22.32 -12.43 2.06
N GLN A 603 -21.86 -13.18 1.10
CA GLN A 603 -21.07 -14.38 1.35
C GLN A 603 -19.61 -14.03 1.07
N TYR A 604 -18.77 -14.18 2.06
CA TYR A 604 -17.34 -13.89 1.91
C TYR A 604 -16.49 -15.07 2.39
N ILE A 605 -15.30 -15.14 1.82
CA ILE A 605 -14.33 -16.19 2.13
C ILE A 605 -13.28 -15.61 3.04
N LEU A 606 -13.13 -16.17 4.23
CA LEU A 606 -12.06 -15.83 5.17
C LEU A 606 -10.69 -16.29 4.65
N SER A 607 -9.64 -15.84 5.29
CA SER A 607 -8.26 -16.25 4.97
C SER A 607 -8.02 -17.74 5.18
N ASP A 608 -8.80 -18.40 6.02
CA ASP A 608 -8.80 -19.85 6.27
C ASP A 608 -9.63 -20.66 5.25
N THR A 609 -10.08 -20.03 4.17
CA THR A 609 -10.98 -20.59 3.14
C THR A 609 -12.38 -20.96 3.63
N SER A 610 -12.72 -20.70 4.88
CA SER A 610 -14.08 -20.88 5.36
C SER A 610 -15.01 -19.79 4.80
N THR A 611 -16.24 -20.19 4.47
CA THR A 611 -17.27 -19.26 3.98
C THR A 611 -18.13 -18.80 5.13
N ARG A 612 -18.31 -17.49 5.26
CA ARG A 612 -19.27 -16.90 6.20
C ARG A 612 -20.29 -16.06 5.45
N VAL A 613 -21.49 -16.04 5.96
CA VAL A 613 -22.55 -15.14 5.49
C VAL A 613 -22.64 -14.00 6.51
N MET A 614 -22.53 -12.78 6.01
CA MET A 614 -22.70 -11.56 6.79
C MET A 614 -23.97 -10.86 6.33
N GLU A 615 -24.78 -10.44 7.27
CA GLU A 615 -25.94 -9.59 7.04
C GLU A 615 -25.63 -8.20 7.57
N ILE A 616 -25.80 -7.20 6.70
CA ILE A 616 -25.61 -5.80 7.03
C ILE A 616 -26.99 -5.14 7.00
N ASP A 617 -27.38 -4.58 8.13
CA ASP A 617 -28.46 -3.61 8.22
C ASP A 617 -27.93 -2.26 7.75
N GLY A 618 -28.47 -1.76 6.63
CA GLY A 618 -27.99 -0.52 6.02
C GLY A 618 -28.31 0.71 6.86
N ASP A 619 -29.33 0.68 7.70
CA ASP A 619 -29.68 1.81 8.56
C ASP A 619 -28.75 1.87 9.76
N GLU A 620 -28.47 0.74 10.44
CA GLU A 620 -27.47 0.65 11.51
C GLU A 620 -26.06 1.04 11.00
N PHE A 621 -25.71 0.57 9.80
CA PHE A 621 -24.43 0.92 9.17
C PHE A 621 -24.34 2.42 8.85
N ALA A 622 -25.42 3.07 8.44
CA ALA A 622 -25.44 4.49 8.11
C ALA A 622 -25.36 5.43 9.32
N GLU A 623 -25.70 4.98 10.52
CA GLU A 623 -25.69 5.81 11.75
C GLU A 623 -24.28 6.04 12.30
N ALA A 624 -23.32 5.14 12.04
CA ALA A 624 -21.96 5.27 12.52
C ALA A 624 -21.06 6.01 11.52
N ASP A 625 -20.08 6.78 12.02
CA ASP A 625 -19.01 7.37 11.23
C ASP A 625 -17.77 6.48 11.30
N TYR A 626 -17.26 6.10 10.15
CA TYR A 626 -16.11 5.22 10.05
C TYR A 626 -14.84 5.98 9.69
N GLY A 627 -13.74 5.62 10.32
CA GLY A 627 -12.39 6.07 9.96
C GLY A 627 -11.49 4.87 9.74
N LEU A 628 -10.43 5.05 8.99
CA LEU A 628 -9.43 4.03 8.74
C LEU A 628 -8.17 4.33 9.53
N VAL A 629 -7.72 3.35 10.30
CA VAL A 629 -6.37 3.32 10.86
C VAL A 629 -5.54 2.43 9.97
N VAL A 630 -4.48 2.99 9.40
CA VAL A 630 -3.58 2.27 8.50
C VAL A 630 -2.26 2.10 9.20
N ASP A 631 -1.76 0.89 9.22
CA ASP A 631 -0.42 0.58 9.71
C ASP A 631 0.55 0.53 8.50
N ASN A 632 1.05 1.71 8.15
CA ASN A 632 1.99 1.88 7.06
C ASN A 632 3.39 1.94 7.63
N SER A 633 4.10 0.86 7.66
CA SER A 633 5.52 1.00 8.01
C SER A 633 6.41 0.22 7.05
N ASN A 634 7.34 0.94 6.41
CA ASN A 634 8.52 0.32 5.82
C ASN A 634 9.34 -0.42 6.89
N GLY A 635 9.32 0.06 8.14
CA GLY A 635 9.76 -0.69 9.31
C GLY A 635 9.04 -2.02 9.46
N THR A 636 7.81 -2.15 8.95
CA THR A 636 7.04 -3.39 9.03
C THR A 636 7.63 -4.49 8.16
N GLN A 637 8.13 -4.19 6.97
CA GLN A 637 8.77 -5.22 6.12
C GLN A 637 10.10 -5.71 6.68
N GLU A 638 10.96 -4.80 7.17
CA GLU A 638 12.20 -5.19 7.84
C GLU A 638 11.93 -5.96 9.15
N LEU A 639 10.92 -5.51 9.90
CA LEU A 639 10.48 -6.16 11.13
C LEU A 639 9.85 -7.52 10.82
N GLN A 640 9.12 -7.64 9.72
CA GLN A 640 8.53 -8.87 9.23
C GLN A 640 9.62 -9.90 8.85
N GLN A 641 10.63 -9.49 8.10
CA GLN A 641 11.78 -10.34 7.78
C GLN A 641 12.59 -10.74 9.02
N LYS A 642 12.79 -9.81 9.97
CA LYS A 642 13.42 -10.09 11.24
C LYS A 642 12.58 -11.04 12.11
N LEU A 643 11.24 -10.85 12.13
CA LEU A 643 10.32 -11.75 12.81
C LEU A 643 10.30 -13.15 12.19
N ASP A 644 10.34 -13.26 10.86
CA ASP A 644 10.43 -14.55 10.17
C ASP A 644 11.74 -15.29 10.51
N THR A 645 12.85 -14.55 10.57
CA THR A 645 14.14 -15.11 10.98
C THR A 645 14.13 -15.53 12.45
N LEU A 646 13.54 -14.73 13.34
CA LEU A 646 13.38 -15.03 14.75
C LEU A 646 12.40 -16.19 14.99
N ALA A 647 11.33 -16.31 14.18
CA ALA A 647 10.39 -17.42 14.25
C ALA A 647 11.06 -18.76 13.93
N GLN A 648 11.98 -18.79 12.96
CA GLN A 648 12.79 -19.97 12.68
C GLN A 648 13.72 -20.34 13.85
N ALA A 649 14.35 -19.35 14.47
CA ALA A 649 15.18 -19.57 15.67
C ALA A 649 14.35 -20.02 16.88
N ALA A 650 13.14 -19.45 17.05
CA ALA A 650 12.22 -19.80 18.11
C ALA A 650 11.65 -21.22 17.96
N LEU A 651 11.55 -21.74 16.74
CA LEU A 651 11.20 -23.14 16.48
C LEU A 651 12.30 -24.11 16.96
N GLN A 652 13.56 -23.75 16.71
CA GLN A 652 14.69 -24.57 17.16
C GLN A 652 14.82 -24.62 18.68
N THR A 653 14.43 -23.54 19.37
CA THR A 653 14.46 -23.43 20.83
C THR A 653 13.16 -23.90 21.50
N GLN A 654 12.18 -24.39 20.76
CA GLN A 654 10.84 -24.81 21.24
C GLN A 654 10.09 -23.72 22.02
N THR A 655 10.35 -22.47 21.73
CA THR A 655 9.67 -21.32 22.35
C THR A 655 8.38 -20.93 21.63
N LEU A 656 8.13 -21.45 20.44
CA LEU A 656 6.88 -21.24 19.69
C LEU A 656 6.34 -22.57 19.15
N SER A 657 5.00 -22.71 19.06
CA SER A 657 4.38 -23.89 18.49
C SER A 657 4.39 -23.85 16.95
N PHE A 658 4.46 -25.01 16.29
CA PHE A 658 4.43 -25.10 14.83
C PHE A 658 3.15 -24.52 14.22
N SER A 659 2.01 -24.69 14.90
CA SER A 659 0.72 -24.13 14.47
C SER A 659 0.71 -22.59 14.49
N THR A 660 1.37 -21.98 15.48
CA THR A 660 1.50 -20.52 15.58
C THR A 660 2.41 -19.98 14.50
N ILE A 661 3.49 -20.69 14.18
CA ILE A 661 4.38 -20.30 13.06
C ILE A 661 3.65 -20.34 11.73
N THR A 662 2.85 -21.38 11.48
CA THR A 662 2.04 -21.44 10.25
C THR A 662 1.06 -20.26 10.17
N LYS A 663 0.43 -19.89 11.29
CA LYS A 663 -0.43 -18.69 11.35
C LYS A 663 0.35 -17.38 11.18
N LEU A 664 1.58 -17.30 11.69
CA LEU A 664 2.47 -16.15 11.47
C LEU A 664 2.80 -15.94 10.00
N TYR A 665 3.00 -17.03 9.23
CA TYR A 665 3.24 -16.94 7.79
C TYR A 665 1.97 -16.61 6.97
N THR A 666 0.80 -17.00 7.45
CA THR A 666 -0.48 -16.73 6.76
C THR A 666 -1.09 -15.38 7.13
N SER A 667 -0.72 -14.80 8.28
CA SER A 667 -1.18 -13.48 8.69
C SER A 667 -0.42 -12.38 7.97
N SER A 668 -1.14 -11.39 7.44
CA SER A 668 -0.59 -10.20 6.78
C SER A 668 -0.31 -9.04 7.75
N SER A 669 -0.92 -9.07 8.94
CA SER A 669 -0.83 -7.99 9.92
C SER A 669 0.30 -8.20 10.94
N LEU A 670 1.16 -7.18 11.10
CA LEU A 670 2.23 -7.20 12.10
C LEU A 670 1.68 -7.27 13.54
N ALA A 671 0.61 -6.50 13.80
CA ALA A 671 -0.04 -6.48 15.11
C ALA A 671 -0.65 -7.85 15.46
N GLU A 672 -1.21 -8.54 14.47
CA GLU A 672 -1.71 -9.90 14.64
C GLU A 672 -0.57 -10.89 14.89
N LYS A 673 0.54 -10.77 14.17
CA LYS A 673 1.74 -11.59 14.38
C LYS A 673 2.30 -11.43 15.80
N GLN A 674 2.41 -10.20 16.29
CA GLN A 674 2.86 -9.92 17.65
C GLN A 674 1.93 -10.56 18.70
N ARG A 675 0.62 -10.43 18.54
CA ARG A 675 -0.38 -11.05 19.42
C ARG A 675 -0.29 -12.57 19.43
N LEU A 676 -0.10 -13.19 18.27
CA LEU A 676 0.06 -14.64 18.17
C LEU A 676 1.32 -15.11 18.91
N ILE A 677 2.41 -14.36 18.81
CA ILE A 677 3.66 -14.66 19.53
C ILE A 677 3.45 -14.52 21.05
N GLU A 678 2.88 -13.40 21.51
CA GLU A 678 2.62 -13.15 22.93
C GLU A 678 1.69 -14.20 23.55
N LYS A 679 0.64 -14.58 22.81
CA LYS A 679 -0.32 -15.62 23.25
C LYS A 679 0.35 -17.00 23.37
N ASP A 680 1.18 -17.37 22.41
CA ASP A 680 1.87 -18.66 22.41
C ASP A 680 2.97 -18.70 23.47
N GLU A 681 3.74 -17.64 23.65
CA GLU A 681 4.72 -17.51 24.74
C GLU A 681 4.06 -17.62 26.12
N LYS A 682 2.90 -16.98 26.30
CA LYS A 682 2.14 -17.07 27.55
C LYS A 682 1.70 -18.51 27.81
N GLN A 683 1.14 -19.20 26.82
CA GLN A 683 0.72 -20.60 26.92
C GLN A 683 1.89 -21.54 27.21
N ILE A 684 3.03 -21.33 26.58
CA ILE A 684 4.22 -22.17 26.82
C ILE A 684 4.78 -21.93 28.24
N ARG A 685 4.82 -20.67 28.70
CA ARG A 685 5.20 -20.35 30.08
C ARG A 685 4.25 -20.99 31.11
N GLU A 686 2.94 -20.95 30.84
CA GLU A 686 1.94 -21.60 31.69
C GLU A 686 2.14 -23.12 31.72
N ARG A 687 2.34 -23.78 30.60
CA ARG A 687 2.63 -25.21 30.50
C ARG A 687 3.95 -25.57 31.22
N GLN A 688 5.00 -24.78 31.07
CA GLN A 688 6.27 -24.98 31.74
C GLN A 688 6.12 -24.81 33.26
N ALA A 689 5.37 -23.82 33.71
CA ALA A 689 5.08 -23.60 35.13
C ALA A 689 4.25 -24.76 35.71
N GLN A 690 3.30 -25.29 34.94
CA GLN A 690 2.48 -26.43 35.33
C GLN A 690 3.29 -27.73 35.41
N ALA A 691 4.13 -28.00 34.40
CA ALA A 691 5.06 -29.13 34.39
C ALA A 691 6.08 -29.06 35.54
N GLN A 692 6.58 -27.85 35.87
CA GLN A 692 7.45 -27.67 37.05
C GLN A 692 6.69 -27.92 38.38
N LYS A 693 5.43 -27.51 38.48
CA LYS A 693 4.60 -27.82 39.64
C LYS A 693 4.38 -29.35 39.80
N GLU A 694 4.00 -30.02 38.73
CA GLU A 694 3.81 -31.48 38.70
C GLU A 694 5.12 -32.21 39.02
N GLN A 695 6.26 -31.76 38.55
CA GLN A 695 7.57 -32.32 38.86
C GLN A 695 7.90 -32.11 40.35
N LEU A 696 7.59 -30.96 40.91
CA LEU A 696 7.81 -30.66 42.32
C LEU A 696 6.89 -31.51 43.24
N GLU A 697 5.64 -31.65 42.84
CA GLU A 697 4.68 -32.52 43.54
C GLU A 697 5.07 -34.00 43.48
N ALA A 698 5.51 -34.47 42.29
CA ALA A 698 6.04 -35.82 42.15
C ALA A 698 7.30 -36.05 43.01
N GLN A 699 8.23 -35.08 43.07
CA GLN A 699 9.39 -35.15 43.95
C GLN A 699 9.00 -35.16 45.45
N GLN A 700 8.00 -34.38 45.82
CA GLN A 700 7.47 -34.38 47.20
C GLN A 700 6.79 -35.72 47.53
N GLN A 701 6.05 -36.33 46.62
CA GLN A 701 5.44 -37.65 46.80
C GLN A 701 6.51 -38.74 46.95
N ILE A 702 7.56 -38.73 46.14
CA ILE A 702 8.68 -39.65 46.19
C ILE A 702 9.42 -39.51 47.54
N ALA A 703 9.67 -38.26 47.96
CA ALA A 703 10.31 -38.02 49.30
C ALA A 703 9.45 -38.47 50.44
N ALA A 704 8.14 -38.28 50.39
CA ALA A 704 7.18 -38.78 51.41
C ALA A 704 7.11 -40.30 51.43
N MET A 705 7.12 -40.99 50.28
CA MET A 705 7.19 -42.46 50.22
C MET A 705 8.51 -43.00 50.80
N GLN A 706 9.63 -42.36 50.50
CA GLN A 706 10.93 -42.77 51.10
C GLN A 706 10.96 -42.58 52.61
N GLN A 707 10.31 -41.57 53.15
CA GLN A 707 10.17 -41.38 54.57
C GLN A 707 9.27 -42.45 55.21
N GLN A 708 8.14 -42.79 54.59
CA GLN A 708 7.25 -43.87 55.06
C GLN A 708 7.97 -45.21 55.01
N GLN A 709 8.77 -45.53 54.01
CA GLN A 709 9.58 -46.74 53.96
C GLN A 709 10.60 -46.82 55.12
N LYS A 710 11.31 -45.72 55.41
CA LYS A 710 12.24 -45.66 56.55
C LYS A 710 11.56 -45.82 57.88
N GLU A 711 10.36 -45.24 58.10
CA GLU A 711 9.54 -45.43 59.26
C GLU A 711 9.07 -46.90 59.41
N ALA A 712 8.64 -47.53 58.32
CA ALA A 712 8.28 -48.95 58.35
C ALA A 712 9.46 -49.87 58.62
N GLU A 713 10.68 -49.58 58.06
CA GLU A 713 11.89 -50.33 58.40
C GLU A 713 12.28 -50.19 59.90
N LEU A 714 12.12 -49.03 60.51
CA LEU A 714 12.37 -48.77 61.91
C LEU A 714 11.39 -49.54 62.78
N LEU A 715 10.08 -49.52 62.45
CA LEU A 715 9.04 -50.27 63.12
C LEU A 715 9.32 -51.81 63.05
N GLN A 716 9.73 -52.33 61.90
CA GLN A 716 10.11 -53.73 61.76
C GLN A 716 11.33 -54.12 62.62
N LYS A 717 12.30 -53.22 62.74
CA LYS A 717 13.49 -53.43 63.60
C LYS A 717 13.08 -53.37 65.05
N GLU A 718 12.15 -52.50 65.46
CA GLU A 718 11.59 -52.47 66.83
C GLU A 718 10.83 -53.80 67.18
N GLU A 719 9.96 -54.25 66.23
CA GLU A 719 9.19 -55.51 66.42
C GLU A 719 10.12 -56.73 66.48
N ALA A 720 11.16 -56.79 65.64
CA ALA A 720 12.15 -57.82 65.64
C ALA A 720 12.91 -57.82 67.00
N ASN A 721 13.27 -56.68 67.53
CA ASN A 721 13.91 -56.51 68.82
C ASN A 721 13.06 -56.92 69.97
N ILE A 722 11.75 -56.55 69.95
CA ILE A 722 10.77 -57.00 70.95
C ILE A 722 10.62 -58.52 70.91
N ARG A 723 10.57 -59.13 69.73
CA ARG A 723 10.51 -60.62 69.58
C ARG A 723 11.80 -61.31 70.14
N ASP A 724 12.97 -60.78 69.73
CA ASP A 724 14.24 -61.34 70.28
C ASP A 724 14.35 -61.17 71.76
N ASN A 725 13.95 -60.06 72.33
CA ASN A 725 13.97 -59.87 73.81
C ASN A 725 12.90 -60.67 74.46
N SER A 726 11.70 -60.89 73.91
CA SER A 726 10.71 -61.80 74.46
C SER A 726 11.17 -63.27 74.43
N THR A 727 11.85 -63.69 73.35
CA THR A 727 12.44 -65.04 73.19
C THR A 727 13.57 -65.27 74.18
N LYS A 728 14.43 -64.28 74.44
CA LYS A 728 15.48 -64.34 75.47
C LYS A 728 14.92 -64.40 76.86
N LEU A 729 13.81 -63.64 77.14
CA LEU A 729 13.10 -63.75 78.44
C LEU A 729 12.42 -65.10 78.59
N GLN A 730 11.81 -65.67 77.58
CA GLN A 730 11.23 -67.00 77.56
C GLN A 730 12.29 -68.08 77.82
N ILE A 731 13.46 -67.96 77.11
CA ILE A 731 14.59 -68.88 77.37
C ILE A 731 15.11 -68.74 78.83
N ALA A 732 15.21 -67.57 79.41
CA ALA A 732 15.58 -67.32 80.75
C ALA A 732 14.55 -67.82 81.79
N MET A 733 13.22 -67.76 81.45
CA MET A 733 12.18 -68.34 82.26
C MET A 733 12.12 -69.87 82.23
N LEU A 734 12.36 -70.46 81.03
CA LEU A 734 12.45 -71.89 80.84
C LEU A 734 13.67 -72.52 81.55
N THR A 735 14.73 -71.76 81.69
CA THR A 735 15.92 -72.21 82.46
C THR A 735 15.73 -72.03 83.91
N LYS A 736 14.69 -71.37 84.45
CA LYS A 736 14.37 -71.17 85.82
C LYS A 736 13.40 -72.24 86.39
N ASP A 737 12.61 -72.85 85.53
CA ASP A 737 11.59 -73.88 85.90
C ASP A 737 12.04 -75.32 85.69
N GLY A 738 13.34 -75.56 85.42
CA GLY A 738 13.91 -76.87 85.27
C GLY A 738 14.58 -77.39 86.56
N ASP A 739 13.77 -77.65 87.64
CA ASP A 739 14.16 -78.53 88.70
C ASP A 739 13.84 -79.95 88.27
N ILE A 740 14.83 -80.68 87.86
CA ILE A 740 14.98 -82.11 87.94
C ILE A 740 16.46 -82.52 88.03
N ASP A 741 16.83 -83.03 89.08
CA ASP A 741 17.97 -83.84 89.45
C ASP A 741 18.90 -84.23 88.28
N ASP A 742 20.02 -83.73 88.26
CA ASP A 742 21.36 -84.35 88.32
C ASP A 742 22.48 -83.34 88.01
N GLY A 743 23.14 -82.90 88.92
CA GLY A 743 24.53 -82.51 89.09
C GLY A 743 25.28 -81.87 87.94
N ILE A 744 24.85 -80.70 87.46
CA ILE A 744 25.81 -79.71 86.93
C ILE A 744 25.30 -78.27 87.20
N ASN A 745 25.91 -77.76 88.33
CA ASN A 745 25.72 -76.34 88.64
C ASN A 745 26.38 -75.50 87.55
N VAL A 746 25.55 -74.88 86.67
CA VAL A 746 26.02 -73.73 85.82
C VAL A 746 25.50 -72.49 86.48
N GLU A 747 26.29 -71.97 87.44
CA GLU A 747 26.16 -70.61 87.92
C GLU A 747 26.42 -69.67 86.70
N TYR A 748 25.32 -69.17 86.08
CA TYR A 748 25.49 -67.97 85.21
C TYR A 748 26.01 -66.86 86.14
N SER A 749 27.30 -66.55 86.01
CA SER A 749 27.92 -65.43 86.69
C SER A 749 27.07 -64.15 86.53
N GLN A 750 26.97 -63.43 87.67
CA GLN A 750 26.30 -62.13 87.72
C GLN A 750 26.76 -61.19 86.52
N GLU A 751 28.03 -61.34 86.07
CA GLU A 751 28.65 -60.69 84.92
C GLU A 751 27.96 -61.01 83.58
N ALA A 752 27.42 -62.19 83.35
CA ALA A 752 26.77 -62.60 82.11
C ALA A 752 25.35 -61.91 82.00
N LYS A 753 24.68 -61.77 83.19
CA LYS A 753 23.38 -61.05 83.31
C LYS A 753 23.56 -59.52 83.09
N ASP A 754 24.62 -58.97 83.68
CA ASP A 754 24.93 -57.55 83.57
C ASP A 754 25.38 -57.23 82.13
N LYS A 755 26.16 -58.13 81.49
CA LYS A 755 26.49 -57.95 80.05
C LYS A 755 25.28 -57.99 79.09
N LEU A 756 24.29 -58.81 79.35
CA LEU A 756 23.06 -58.92 78.56
C LEU A 756 22.17 -57.68 78.78
N LEU A 757 22.10 -57.17 79.96
CA LEU A 757 21.40 -55.96 80.33
C LEU A 757 22.09 -54.74 79.72
N GLU A 758 23.39 -54.74 79.68
CA GLU A 758 24.20 -53.66 79.03
C GLU A 758 24.02 -53.65 77.48
N GLN A 759 24.02 -54.83 76.83
CA GLN A 759 23.73 -54.96 75.41
C GLN A 759 22.31 -54.54 75.06
N ILE A 760 21.33 -54.79 75.86
CA ILE A 760 19.97 -54.31 75.69
C ILE A 760 19.92 -52.80 75.84
N ARG A 761 20.60 -52.20 76.80
CA ARG A 761 20.70 -50.75 76.96
C ARG A 761 21.39 -50.08 75.74
N GLU A 762 22.52 -50.60 75.28
CA GLU A 762 23.23 -50.07 74.14
C GLU A 762 22.38 -50.09 72.83
N PHE A 763 21.57 -51.16 72.68
CA PHE A 763 20.65 -51.29 71.59
C PHE A 763 19.47 -50.26 71.63
N ASP A 764 18.91 -50.06 72.78
CA ASP A 764 17.85 -49.11 73.08
C ASP A 764 18.34 -47.64 72.87
N GLU A 765 19.59 -47.36 73.26
CA GLU A 765 20.22 -46.07 73.00
C GLU A 765 20.46 -45.84 71.51
N LYS A 766 20.91 -46.90 70.76
CA LYS A 766 21.09 -46.83 69.33
C LYS A 766 19.80 -46.58 68.54
N LEU A 767 18.74 -47.26 68.97
CA LEU A 767 17.37 -47.06 68.42
C LEU A 767 16.84 -45.68 68.74
N LYS A 768 17.06 -45.10 69.91
CA LYS A 768 16.74 -43.68 70.20
C LYS A 768 17.54 -42.73 69.31
N LEU A 769 18.82 -42.97 69.10
CA LEU A 769 19.68 -42.14 68.29
C LEU A 769 19.25 -42.14 66.77
N ASP A 770 18.84 -43.35 66.34
CA ASP A 770 18.32 -43.43 64.91
C ASP A 770 16.94 -42.76 64.73
N ARG A 771 16.06 -42.78 65.76
CA ARG A 771 14.81 -41.99 65.78
C ARG A 771 15.06 -40.50 65.82
N ASP A 772 16.02 -40.07 66.63
CA ASP A 772 16.38 -38.67 66.72
C ASP A 772 17.01 -38.14 65.38
N LYS A 773 17.82 -38.96 64.70
CA LYS A 773 18.32 -38.65 63.32
C LYS A 773 17.19 -38.54 62.37
N LEU A 774 16.22 -39.42 62.33
CA LEU A 774 15.08 -39.40 61.47
C LEU A 774 14.19 -38.15 61.70
N ASN A 775 13.98 -37.78 62.95
CA ASN A 775 13.26 -36.57 63.32
C ASN A 775 14.01 -35.27 62.88
N LEU A 776 15.32 -35.31 62.95
CA LEU A 776 16.18 -34.21 62.51
C LEU A 776 16.17 -34.11 61.00
N GLU A 777 16.17 -35.22 60.26
CA GLU A 777 16.00 -35.24 58.80
C GLU A 777 14.61 -34.74 58.38
N LYS A 778 13.53 -35.12 59.06
CA LYS A 778 12.18 -34.59 58.87
C LYS A 778 12.13 -33.06 59.02
N ARG A 779 12.68 -32.50 60.06
CA ARG A 779 12.76 -31.08 60.33
C ARG A 779 13.58 -30.34 59.29
N LYS A 780 14.68 -30.92 58.76
CA LYS A 780 15.49 -30.37 57.69
C LYS A 780 14.71 -30.36 56.40
N ALA A 781 13.98 -31.41 56.03
CA ALA A 781 13.17 -31.50 54.83
C ALA A 781 11.98 -30.50 54.89
N GLU A 782 11.33 -30.30 56.03
CA GLU A 782 10.29 -29.28 56.22
C GLU A 782 10.84 -27.86 56.11
N THR A 783 12.03 -27.59 56.68
CA THR A 783 12.68 -26.29 56.57
C THR A 783 13.11 -26.00 55.12
N ASP A 784 13.67 -26.96 54.39
CA ASP A 784 14.02 -26.82 53.01
C ASP A 784 12.81 -26.61 52.07
N ALA A 785 11.70 -27.31 52.36
CA ALA A 785 10.43 -27.11 51.67
C ALA A 785 9.84 -25.69 51.94
N SER A 786 9.95 -25.18 53.18
CA SER A 786 9.52 -23.84 53.52
C SER A 786 10.35 -22.74 52.85
N ILE A 787 11.68 -22.93 52.80
CA ILE A 787 12.63 -22.03 52.14
C ILE A 787 12.40 -22.02 50.61
N LYS A 788 12.15 -23.18 49.98
CA LYS A 788 11.76 -23.24 48.57
C LYS A 788 10.43 -22.57 48.30
N ARG A 789 9.42 -22.73 49.17
CA ARG A 789 8.14 -22.00 49.08
C ARG A 789 8.30 -20.47 49.20
N GLN A 790 9.15 -19.99 50.08
CA GLN A 790 9.47 -18.57 50.24
C GLN A 790 10.27 -18.02 49.02
N ALA A 791 11.20 -18.80 48.45
CA ALA A 791 11.94 -18.42 47.26
C ALA A 791 11.04 -18.33 46.02
N LEU A 792 10.05 -19.23 45.87
CA LEU A 792 9.04 -19.20 44.83
C LEU A 792 8.10 -17.98 44.97
N ARG A 793 7.67 -17.65 46.18
CA ARG A 793 6.89 -16.43 46.48
C ARG A 793 7.67 -15.15 46.21
N LYS A 794 8.96 -15.09 46.44
CA LYS A 794 9.81 -13.95 46.09
C LYS A 794 10.04 -13.82 44.59
N ARG A 795 10.12 -14.91 43.82
CA ARG A 795 10.22 -14.87 42.35
C ARG A 795 8.92 -14.40 41.69
N SER A 796 7.75 -14.78 42.22
CA SER A 796 6.47 -14.29 41.69
C SER A 796 6.20 -12.81 41.97
N SER A 797 6.85 -12.22 43.00
CA SER A 797 6.71 -10.78 43.32
C SER A 797 7.70 -9.87 42.57
N THR A 798 8.71 -10.43 41.87
CA THR A 798 9.69 -9.68 41.08
C THR A 798 9.37 -9.69 39.58
N THR A 799 8.40 -10.48 39.14
CA THR A 799 7.89 -10.51 37.76
C THR A 799 6.69 -9.55 37.54
N ASN A 800 6.21 -8.89 38.60
CA ASN A 800 5.11 -7.90 38.54
C ASN A 800 5.59 -6.46 38.89
N LYS A 801 6.80 -6.13 38.48
CA LYS A 801 7.25 -4.72 38.43
C LYS A 801 7.74 -4.37 37.04
#